data_44071f42ecda8c42fcbddbbc6ea2ec43
#
_entry.id   44071f42ecda8c42fcbddbbc6ea2ec43
#
_cell.length_a   1.000
_cell.length_b   1.000
_cell.length_c   1.000
_cell.angle_alpha   90.00
_cell.angle_beta   90.00
_cell.angle_gamma   90.00
#
_symmetry.space_group_name_H-M   'P 1'
#
loop_
_entity.id
_entity.type
_entity.pdbx_description
1 polymer ?
#
loop_
_entity_poly.entity_id
_entity_poly.type
_entity_poly.pdbx_seq_one_letter_code
_entity_poly.pdbx_strand_id
1 'polypeptide(L)'
;MQPADYGFELNEFDPFFNFRATKFIVDNGYVEYFAWHDDKSWYPDGRNVSATSQVMLHITTAALYQSFGMGQSLYDFTILFPVIIGSLTAIVIFALVRVLGGTTAGLLASLFFAVSMPVIIRGTVGWFKSEPLGLFYGFLGVYLFLSGIKSDNGKVSFFKLIAGGVFVSLGISSWGGTQFFVILLVLFFLGIPFLRKDKKFITWALPVFVSALLLTIAIFERPGAGFVLGYGGLGLIGSTVFVLSFFQIQKIKVKNNIRYGFLLLGGFVLVGISSIVTNAVSLPSFRYLNAVNPFLSSDNTIVQSVAEHSSVTMEQLFPSLSVLMIFSGIGVWLLFHIKENQNFHIKNDMVLFALIIGFVGIYISSAFIRLEIFGSIAVIVLASIGVSLLISNVLKKHSKNSLSSIAKFSFVAVIIVLLTIPVALPVNANWINVVKIPPTILHGGTHFNITTNDWGDALEWIKGNTEHDAVIAAWWDYGYWITAIADRTTLIDNATINQVQIKKVAKIFLSTPDDAWKQLTDMEVDYVLVYVAAQKLSNDIYSPFYVLGGGGDEDKKYWLLRIAEMPLQEYLYSDNTTGTEKFWNSTLLGKMIPFTPLGYLDLSEYSQAEDYQSGYVIYLKDIKYDSNSNEPLQLVYTSPSFDRISEGEVSGIIIYKINKEYDLIP
;
A
#
# COMPACT_ATOMS: atom_id res chain seq x y z
N MET A 1 -22.36 7.15 4.42
CA MET A 1 -21.23 6.23 4.67
C MET A 1 -21.13 5.33 3.46
N GLN A 2 -19.92 4.97 3.00
CA GLN A 2 -19.69 4.21 1.77
C GLN A 2 -20.65 3.01 1.55
N PRO A 3 -20.91 2.13 2.54
CA PRO A 3 -21.86 1.03 2.33
C PRO A 3 -23.33 1.46 2.16
N ALA A 4 -23.72 2.62 2.67
CA ALA A 4 -25.08 3.12 2.50
C ALA A 4 -25.30 3.73 1.10
N ASP A 5 -24.22 4.24 0.50
CA ASP A 5 -24.27 4.91 -0.80
C ASP A 5 -23.98 3.92 -1.94
N TYR A 6 -23.10 2.91 -1.71
CA TYR A 6 -22.56 2.04 -2.76
C TYR A 6 -22.71 0.53 -2.47
N GLY A 7 -23.32 0.13 -1.35
CA GLY A 7 -23.43 -1.26 -0.95
C GLY A 7 -22.19 -1.84 -0.27
N PHE A 8 -22.22 -3.14 0.00
CA PHE A 8 -21.10 -3.89 0.60
C PHE A 8 -20.24 -4.48 -0.52
N GLU A 9 -19.14 -3.78 -0.85
CA GLU A 9 -18.20 -4.20 -1.90
C GLU A 9 -16.76 -4.20 -1.40
N LEU A 10 -15.93 -5.07 -1.99
CA LEU A 10 -14.49 -5.01 -1.83
C LEU A 10 -13.94 -3.78 -2.58
N ASN A 11 -13.04 -3.05 -1.93
CA ASN A 11 -12.46 -1.83 -2.47
C ASN A 11 -11.04 -2.09 -2.96
N GLU A 12 -10.66 -1.58 -4.14
CA GLU A 12 -9.40 -1.83 -4.83
C GLU A 12 -9.33 -3.18 -5.58
N PHE A 13 -8.17 -3.51 -6.15
CA PHE A 13 -7.94 -4.72 -6.93
C PHE A 13 -7.47 -5.90 -6.06
N ASP A 14 -6.47 -5.68 -5.20
CA ASP A 14 -5.87 -6.71 -4.35
C ASP A 14 -6.85 -7.46 -3.43
N PRO A 15 -7.90 -6.82 -2.86
CA PRO A 15 -8.87 -7.49 -2.03
C PRO A 15 -9.55 -8.69 -2.67
N PHE A 16 -9.75 -8.68 -3.99
CA PHE A 16 -10.38 -9.79 -4.70
C PHE A 16 -9.47 -11.03 -4.74
N PHE A 17 -8.17 -10.86 -4.96
CA PHE A 17 -7.23 -11.96 -4.82
C PHE A 17 -7.16 -12.46 -3.37
N ASN A 18 -7.08 -11.55 -2.40
CA ASN A 18 -7.04 -11.93 -0.99
C ASN A 18 -8.31 -12.68 -0.55
N PHE A 19 -9.47 -12.27 -1.06
CA PHE A 19 -10.73 -13.00 -0.85
C PHE A 19 -10.67 -14.40 -1.48
N ARG A 20 -10.26 -14.52 -2.75
CA ARG A 20 -10.12 -15.80 -3.46
C ARG A 20 -9.15 -16.74 -2.73
N ALA A 21 -8.02 -16.23 -2.26
CA ALA A 21 -7.04 -17.01 -1.50
C ALA A 21 -7.56 -17.44 -0.13
N THR A 22 -8.30 -16.57 0.57
CA THR A 22 -8.96 -16.91 1.85
C THR A 22 -10.05 -17.96 1.62
N LYS A 23 -10.85 -17.81 0.56
CA LYS A 23 -11.89 -18.77 0.17
C LYS A 23 -11.28 -20.13 -0.12
N PHE A 24 -10.15 -20.19 -0.80
CA PHE A 24 -9.44 -21.43 -1.07
C PHE A 24 -9.09 -22.20 0.22
N ILE A 25 -8.61 -21.49 1.27
CA ILE A 25 -8.35 -22.10 2.58
C ILE A 25 -9.65 -22.64 3.22
N VAL A 26 -10.73 -21.86 3.15
CA VAL A 26 -12.00 -22.23 3.77
C VAL A 26 -12.59 -23.47 3.09
N ASP A 27 -12.48 -23.57 1.78
CA ASP A 27 -13.06 -24.65 0.98
C ASP A 27 -12.18 -25.92 0.96
N ASN A 28 -10.85 -25.78 0.92
CA ASN A 28 -9.91 -26.90 0.69
C ASN A 28 -9.02 -27.21 1.92
N GLY A 29 -8.91 -26.28 2.86
CA GLY A 29 -8.07 -26.42 4.03
C GLY A 29 -6.66 -25.82 3.90
N TYR A 30 -5.96 -25.74 5.05
CA TYR A 30 -4.67 -25.07 5.15
C TYR A 30 -3.54 -25.83 4.43
N VAL A 31 -3.57 -27.17 4.44
CA VAL A 31 -2.52 -28.00 3.83
C VAL A 31 -2.53 -27.78 2.32
N GLU A 32 -3.71 -27.85 1.71
CA GLU A 32 -3.88 -27.67 0.27
C GLU A 32 -3.50 -26.24 -0.15
N TYR A 33 -3.75 -25.25 0.71
CA TYR A 33 -3.36 -23.87 0.43
C TYR A 33 -1.83 -23.70 0.30
N PHE A 34 -1.03 -24.37 1.12
CA PHE A 34 0.43 -24.30 0.99
C PHE A 34 0.98 -25.05 -0.23
N ALA A 35 0.20 -25.99 -0.77
CA ALA A 35 0.52 -26.69 -2.01
C ALA A 35 -0.13 -26.06 -3.25
N TRP A 36 -0.90 -24.97 -3.08
CA TRP A 36 -1.70 -24.41 -4.16
C TRP A 36 -0.84 -23.74 -5.22
N HIS A 37 -0.88 -24.34 -6.42
CA HIS A 37 -0.44 -23.74 -7.67
C HIS A 37 -1.68 -23.16 -8.37
N ASP A 38 -1.69 -21.85 -8.62
CA ASP A 38 -2.81 -21.14 -9.22
C ASP A 38 -2.62 -21.05 -10.73
N ASP A 39 -3.26 -21.94 -11.47
CA ASP A 39 -3.19 -22.01 -12.93
C ASP A 39 -4.03 -20.93 -13.64
N LYS A 40 -4.91 -20.24 -12.93
CA LYS A 40 -5.71 -19.15 -13.50
C LYS A 40 -4.99 -17.81 -13.59
N SER A 41 -3.87 -17.67 -12.89
CA SER A 41 -3.02 -16.48 -12.91
C SER A 41 -1.71 -16.77 -13.63
N TRP A 42 -1.20 -15.82 -14.42
CA TRP A 42 0.13 -15.94 -15.06
C TRP A 42 0.26 -17.11 -16.05
N TYR A 43 -0.79 -17.31 -16.85
CA TYR A 43 -0.80 -18.35 -17.88
C TYR A 43 0.37 -18.17 -18.87
N PRO A 44 1.06 -19.28 -19.34
CA PRO A 44 0.75 -20.68 -19.03
C PRO A 44 1.40 -21.22 -17.74
N ASP A 45 2.34 -20.49 -17.14
CA ASP A 45 3.19 -21.03 -16.07
C ASP A 45 2.47 -21.12 -14.72
N GLY A 46 1.40 -20.35 -14.50
CA GLY A 46 0.72 -20.25 -13.21
C GLY A 46 1.57 -19.58 -12.12
N ARG A 47 1.14 -19.68 -10.85
CA ARG A 47 1.89 -19.17 -9.69
C ARG A 47 1.76 -20.06 -8.48
N ASN A 48 2.86 -20.30 -7.79
CA ASN A 48 2.83 -20.84 -6.43
C ASN A 48 2.42 -19.73 -5.45
N VAL A 49 1.22 -19.86 -4.83
CA VAL A 49 0.65 -18.80 -4.01
C VAL A 49 1.42 -18.59 -2.72
N SER A 50 1.86 -19.65 -2.04
CA SER A 50 2.61 -19.55 -0.78
C SER A 50 3.99 -18.88 -0.95
N ALA A 51 4.66 -19.12 -2.08
CA ALA A 51 5.96 -18.53 -2.40
C ALA A 51 5.87 -17.08 -2.89
N THR A 52 4.75 -16.69 -3.51
CA THR A 52 4.59 -15.38 -4.15
C THR A 52 3.75 -14.40 -3.34
N SER A 53 3.02 -14.86 -2.30
CA SER A 53 2.14 -14.04 -1.48
C SER A 53 2.59 -13.94 -0.02
N GLN A 54 2.07 -12.95 0.69
CA GLN A 54 2.19 -12.83 2.15
C GLN A 54 0.99 -13.50 2.80
N VAL A 55 1.17 -14.74 3.23
CA VAL A 55 0.09 -15.70 3.55
C VAL A 55 -0.72 -15.39 4.80
N MET A 56 -0.19 -14.56 5.73
CA MET A 56 -0.83 -14.40 7.04
C MET A 56 -2.17 -13.70 7.01
N LEU A 57 -2.44 -12.85 6.02
CA LEU A 57 -3.78 -12.26 5.84
C LEU A 57 -4.81 -13.37 5.59
N HIS A 58 -4.53 -14.25 4.63
CA HIS A 58 -5.42 -15.33 4.22
C HIS A 58 -5.65 -16.33 5.37
N ILE A 59 -4.56 -16.77 6.00
CA ILE A 59 -4.60 -17.73 7.13
C ILE A 59 -5.37 -17.15 8.33
N THR A 60 -5.05 -15.90 8.72
CA THR A 60 -5.70 -15.28 9.88
C THR A 60 -7.19 -15.07 9.63
N THR A 61 -7.55 -14.59 8.43
CA THR A 61 -8.94 -14.34 8.08
C THR A 61 -9.74 -15.64 8.01
N ALA A 62 -9.20 -16.69 7.37
CA ALA A 62 -9.85 -18.00 7.33
C ALA A 62 -10.06 -18.58 8.74
N ALA A 63 -9.06 -18.51 9.62
CA ALA A 63 -9.16 -18.99 10.99
C ALA A 63 -10.21 -18.22 11.80
N LEU A 64 -10.26 -16.89 11.67
CA LEU A 64 -11.27 -16.06 12.34
C LEU A 64 -12.67 -16.31 11.78
N TYR A 65 -12.81 -16.46 10.46
CA TYR A 65 -14.09 -16.79 9.85
C TYR A 65 -14.62 -18.15 10.29
N GLN A 66 -13.79 -19.18 10.30
CA GLN A 66 -14.15 -20.52 10.77
C GLN A 66 -14.55 -20.52 12.26
N SER A 67 -13.94 -19.65 13.07
CA SER A 67 -14.20 -19.54 14.51
C SER A 67 -15.41 -18.68 14.85
N PHE A 68 -15.63 -17.59 14.12
CA PHE A 68 -16.55 -16.50 14.48
C PHE A 68 -17.50 -16.07 13.36
N GLY A 69 -17.45 -16.68 12.18
CA GLY A 69 -18.25 -16.27 11.00
C GLY A 69 -19.77 -16.39 11.17
N MET A 70 -20.24 -17.19 12.13
CA MET A 70 -21.64 -17.27 12.59
C MET A 70 -22.69 -17.38 11.46
N GLY A 71 -22.35 -18.04 10.34
CA GLY A 71 -23.27 -18.20 9.20
C GLY A 71 -23.36 -17.01 8.25
N GLN A 72 -22.52 -15.98 8.44
CA GLN A 72 -22.36 -14.91 7.46
C GLN A 72 -21.61 -15.41 6.21
N SER A 73 -21.79 -14.73 5.08
CA SER A 73 -20.99 -15.03 3.90
C SER A 73 -19.51 -14.68 4.16
N LEU A 74 -18.59 -15.46 3.59
CA LEU A 74 -17.15 -15.14 3.67
C LEU A 74 -16.87 -13.77 3.03
N TYR A 75 -17.60 -13.42 1.96
CA TYR A 75 -17.46 -12.14 1.28
C TYR A 75 -17.73 -10.97 2.23
N ASP A 76 -18.89 -10.97 2.91
CA ASP A 76 -19.24 -9.91 3.86
C ASP A 76 -18.27 -9.85 5.04
N PHE A 77 -17.81 -11.02 5.52
CA PHE A 77 -16.80 -11.08 6.57
C PHE A 77 -15.49 -10.40 6.17
N THR A 78 -15.03 -10.63 4.92
CA THR A 78 -13.80 -10.00 4.42
C THR A 78 -13.94 -8.50 4.20
N ILE A 79 -15.13 -8.01 3.83
CA ILE A 79 -15.43 -6.57 3.70
C ILE A 79 -15.31 -5.86 5.06
N LEU A 80 -15.79 -6.49 6.14
CA LEU A 80 -15.75 -5.92 7.50
C LEU A 80 -14.40 -6.12 8.21
N PHE A 81 -13.60 -7.06 7.77
CA PHE A 81 -12.35 -7.45 8.41
C PHE A 81 -11.38 -6.27 8.66
N PRO A 82 -11.08 -5.37 7.69
CA PRO A 82 -10.15 -4.26 7.91
C PRO A 82 -10.62 -3.30 9.02
N VAL A 83 -11.91 -3.05 9.12
CA VAL A 83 -12.48 -2.16 10.15
C VAL A 83 -12.37 -2.78 11.54
N ILE A 84 -12.62 -4.08 11.66
CA ILE A 84 -12.46 -4.83 12.92
C ILE A 84 -11.00 -4.78 13.36
N ILE A 85 -10.07 -5.11 12.47
CA ILE A 85 -8.63 -5.08 12.74
C ILE A 85 -8.14 -3.65 13.04
N GLY A 86 -8.63 -2.64 12.33
CA GLY A 86 -8.34 -1.24 12.60
C GLY A 86 -8.79 -0.80 14.01
N SER A 87 -9.97 -1.24 14.44
CA SER A 87 -10.49 -0.98 15.78
C SER A 87 -9.64 -1.65 16.87
N LEU A 88 -9.22 -2.88 16.65
CA LEU A 88 -8.30 -3.59 17.55
C LEU A 88 -6.92 -2.90 17.57
N THR A 89 -6.45 -2.40 16.43
CA THR A 89 -5.20 -1.66 16.33
C THR A 89 -5.24 -0.38 17.15
N ALA A 90 -6.36 0.35 17.18
CA ALA A 90 -6.53 1.52 18.02
C ALA A 90 -6.35 1.21 19.51
N ILE A 91 -6.81 0.04 19.98
CA ILE A 91 -6.59 -0.45 21.36
C ILE A 91 -5.09 -0.76 21.60
N VAL A 92 -4.43 -1.37 20.63
CA VAL A 92 -2.99 -1.69 20.74
C VAL A 92 -2.15 -0.40 20.75
N ILE A 93 -2.49 0.58 19.93
CA ILE A 93 -1.84 1.92 19.89
C ILE A 93 -2.02 2.62 21.25
N PHE A 94 -3.23 2.58 21.84
CA PHE A 94 -3.42 3.06 23.20
C PHE A 94 -2.42 2.41 24.16
N ALA A 95 -2.32 1.08 24.15
CA ALA A 95 -1.45 0.33 25.06
C ALA A 95 0.04 0.67 24.82
N LEU A 96 0.46 0.75 23.55
CA LEU A 96 1.83 1.09 23.16
C LEU A 96 2.20 2.50 23.63
N VAL A 97 1.40 3.52 23.28
CA VAL A 97 1.72 4.92 23.63
C VAL A 97 1.57 5.18 25.12
N ARG A 98 0.69 4.44 25.82
CA ARG A 98 0.63 4.43 27.28
C ARG A 98 1.96 3.98 27.90
N VAL A 99 2.63 3.00 27.31
CA VAL A 99 3.97 2.56 27.79
C VAL A 99 5.01 3.65 27.56
N LEU A 100 4.92 4.40 26.46
CA LEU A 100 5.85 5.48 26.08
C LEU A 100 5.61 6.77 26.89
N GLY A 101 4.37 7.27 26.92
CA GLY A 101 4.03 8.62 27.37
C GLY A 101 2.94 8.73 28.43
N GLY A 102 2.46 7.58 28.96
CA GLY A 102 1.40 7.55 29.99
C GLY A 102 -0.03 7.48 29.43
N THR A 103 -1.01 7.38 30.34
CA THR A 103 -2.41 7.07 29.97
C THR A 103 -3.04 8.13 29.09
N THR A 104 -2.85 9.42 29.39
CA THR A 104 -3.40 10.54 28.59
C THR A 104 -2.85 10.53 27.17
N ALA A 105 -1.52 10.33 27.02
CA ALA A 105 -0.91 10.20 25.71
C ALA A 105 -1.45 8.98 24.93
N GLY A 106 -1.66 7.84 25.60
CA GLY A 106 -2.28 6.66 24.99
C GLY A 106 -3.69 6.91 24.47
N LEU A 107 -4.56 7.56 25.27
CA LEU A 107 -5.92 7.91 24.86
C LEU A 107 -5.94 8.84 23.64
N LEU A 108 -5.09 9.87 23.67
CA LEU A 108 -4.95 10.78 22.52
C LEU A 108 -4.46 10.07 21.29
N ALA A 109 -3.47 9.17 21.42
CA ALA A 109 -2.94 8.42 20.29
C ALA A 109 -3.99 7.49 19.66
N SER A 110 -4.79 6.81 20.47
CA SER A 110 -5.88 5.98 20.00
C SER A 110 -6.94 6.79 19.25
N LEU A 111 -7.30 7.98 19.78
CA LEU A 111 -8.23 8.91 19.12
C LEU A 111 -7.66 9.40 17.79
N PHE A 112 -6.42 9.90 17.77
CA PHE A 112 -5.80 10.41 16.56
C PHE A 112 -5.60 9.33 15.49
N PHE A 113 -5.29 8.11 15.91
CA PHE A 113 -5.21 6.97 15.00
C PHE A 113 -6.55 6.65 14.34
N ALA A 114 -7.64 6.66 15.13
CA ALA A 114 -8.98 6.35 14.63
C ALA A 114 -9.53 7.38 13.63
N VAL A 115 -9.04 8.62 13.68
CA VAL A 115 -9.49 9.72 12.80
C VAL A 115 -8.42 10.19 11.82
N SER A 116 -7.27 9.53 11.75
CA SER A 116 -6.19 9.89 10.84
C SER A 116 -6.49 9.47 9.41
N MET A 117 -6.45 10.43 8.48
CA MET A 117 -6.76 10.22 7.07
C MET A 117 -5.93 9.09 6.42
N PRO A 118 -4.57 9.01 6.55
CA PRO A 118 -3.80 7.93 5.99
C PRO A 118 -4.13 6.55 6.57
N VAL A 119 -4.57 6.49 7.84
CA VAL A 119 -5.03 5.26 8.48
C VAL A 119 -6.40 4.86 7.95
N ILE A 120 -7.32 5.83 7.82
CA ILE A 120 -8.69 5.59 7.35
C ILE A 120 -8.67 5.08 5.91
N ILE A 121 -7.93 5.71 5.00
CA ILE A 121 -7.83 5.30 3.59
C ILE A 121 -7.44 3.83 3.47
N ARG A 122 -6.47 3.38 4.31
CA ARG A 122 -5.95 2.00 4.27
C ARG A 122 -6.64 1.05 5.26
N GLY A 123 -7.80 1.39 5.75
CA GLY A 123 -8.57 0.58 6.72
C GLY A 123 -10.09 0.75 6.58
N THR A 124 -10.58 1.30 5.46
CA THR A 124 -12.01 1.45 5.17
C THR A 124 -12.71 0.11 4.98
N VAL A 125 -14.02 0.14 4.98
CA VAL A 125 -14.86 -1.00 4.59
C VAL A 125 -14.45 -1.49 3.21
N GLY A 126 -14.28 -2.79 3.04
CA GLY A 126 -13.85 -3.40 1.79
C GLY A 126 -12.35 -3.34 1.49
N TRP A 127 -11.54 -2.61 2.26
CA TRP A 127 -10.08 -2.56 2.07
C TRP A 127 -9.40 -3.83 2.62
N PHE A 128 -9.76 -4.98 2.07
CA PHE A 128 -9.24 -6.28 2.49
C PHE A 128 -7.82 -6.53 1.95
N LYS A 129 -6.88 -5.68 2.40
CA LYS A 129 -5.45 -5.73 2.06
C LYS A 129 -4.61 -6.07 3.31
N SER A 130 -3.35 -6.31 3.08
CA SER A 130 -2.42 -6.79 4.11
C SER A 130 -1.97 -5.72 5.12
N GLU A 131 -2.12 -4.41 4.79
CA GLU A 131 -1.68 -3.30 5.63
C GLU A 131 -2.33 -3.28 7.01
N PRO A 132 -3.68 -3.35 7.17
CA PRO A 132 -4.31 -3.31 8.50
C PRO A 132 -3.83 -4.41 9.43
N LEU A 133 -3.74 -5.64 8.93
CA LEU A 133 -3.32 -6.79 9.74
C LEU A 133 -1.82 -6.73 10.06
N GLY A 134 -0.99 -6.33 9.10
CA GLY A 134 0.45 -6.14 9.31
C GLY A 134 0.75 -5.10 10.38
N LEU A 135 0.03 -3.97 10.37
CA LEU A 135 0.12 -2.94 11.40
C LEU A 135 -0.35 -3.45 12.77
N PHE A 136 -1.48 -4.14 12.83
CA PHE A 136 -1.98 -4.73 14.06
C PHE A 136 -0.94 -5.62 14.73
N TYR A 137 -0.42 -6.59 14.01
CA TYR A 137 0.58 -7.52 14.52
C TYR A 137 1.91 -6.81 14.86
N GLY A 138 2.36 -5.89 14.00
CA GLY A 138 3.58 -5.12 14.23
C GLY A 138 3.50 -4.28 15.50
N PHE A 139 2.42 -3.51 15.69
CA PHE A 139 2.20 -2.73 16.92
C PHE A 139 2.04 -3.61 18.16
N LEU A 140 1.30 -4.70 18.06
CA LEU A 140 1.12 -5.64 19.18
C LEU A 140 2.46 -6.25 19.60
N GLY A 141 3.27 -6.67 18.63
CA GLY A 141 4.59 -7.21 18.89
C GLY A 141 5.53 -6.21 19.57
N VAL A 142 5.58 -4.96 19.05
CA VAL A 142 6.39 -3.88 19.66
C VAL A 142 5.85 -3.51 21.05
N TYR A 143 4.54 -3.42 21.24
CA TYR A 143 3.96 -3.19 22.57
C TYR A 143 4.36 -4.26 23.56
N LEU A 144 4.27 -5.53 23.18
CA LEU A 144 4.64 -6.66 24.03
C LEU A 144 6.14 -6.63 24.36
N PHE A 145 7.00 -6.32 23.39
CA PHE A 145 8.43 -6.13 23.61
C PHE A 145 8.69 -5.01 24.62
N LEU A 146 8.18 -3.78 24.40
CA LEU A 146 8.42 -2.65 25.29
C LEU A 146 7.83 -2.87 26.68
N SER A 147 6.62 -3.44 26.77
CA SER A 147 6.00 -3.77 28.05
C SER A 147 6.75 -4.91 28.75
N GLY A 148 7.33 -5.84 27.99
CA GLY A 148 8.18 -6.93 28.49
C GLY A 148 9.45 -6.40 29.12
N ILE A 149 10.19 -5.52 28.44
CA ILE A 149 11.42 -4.92 28.99
C ILE A 149 11.16 -3.94 30.16
N LYS A 150 9.91 -3.53 30.37
CA LYS A 150 9.48 -2.64 31.47
C LYS A 150 8.92 -3.44 32.66
N SER A 151 8.66 -4.73 32.52
CA SER A 151 8.06 -5.58 33.55
C SER A 151 9.08 -5.95 34.62
N ASP A 152 8.68 -5.83 35.90
CA ASP A 152 9.49 -6.27 37.03
C ASP A 152 9.39 -7.78 37.29
N ASN A 153 8.36 -8.44 36.74
CA ASN A 153 8.17 -9.89 36.86
C ASN A 153 8.86 -10.62 35.70
N GLY A 154 9.92 -11.36 35.97
CA GLY A 154 10.72 -12.06 34.97
C GLY A 154 9.95 -13.08 34.13
N LYS A 155 8.97 -13.82 34.71
CA LYS A 155 8.15 -14.77 33.97
C LYS A 155 7.22 -14.05 33.00
N VAL A 156 6.53 -13.01 33.46
CA VAL A 156 5.66 -12.18 32.61
C VAL A 156 6.46 -11.52 31.49
N SER A 157 7.66 -11.02 31.81
CA SER A 157 8.56 -10.45 30.81
C SER A 157 8.95 -11.49 29.75
N PHE A 158 9.32 -12.70 30.14
CA PHE A 158 9.72 -13.77 29.22
C PHE A 158 8.60 -14.11 28.22
N PHE A 159 7.38 -14.33 28.70
CA PHE A 159 6.25 -14.62 27.81
C PHE A 159 5.91 -13.45 26.89
N LYS A 160 5.98 -12.20 27.40
CA LYS A 160 5.75 -11.01 26.55
C LYS A 160 6.81 -10.86 25.47
N LEU A 161 8.08 -11.18 25.76
CA LEU A 161 9.15 -11.09 24.76
C LEU A 161 9.00 -12.15 23.68
N ILE A 162 8.68 -13.39 24.04
CA ILE A 162 8.39 -14.44 23.05
C ILE A 162 7.19 -14.05 22.19
N ALA A 163 6.06 -13.72 22.81
CA ALA A 163 4.87 -13.30 22.08
C ALA A 163 5.12 -12.07 21.22
N GLY A 164 5.90 -11.10 21.71
CA GLY A 164 6.32 -9.93 20.94
C GLY A 164 7.09 -10.29 19.67
N GLY A 165 8.06 -11.21 19.77
CA GLY A 165 8.81 -11.70 18.61
C GLY A 165 7.91 -12.43 17.61
N VAL A 166 7.02 -13.30 18.10
CA VAL A 166 6.03 -14.01 17.26
C VAL A 166 5.15 -13.00 16.51
N PHE A 167 4.55 -12.03 17.21
CA PHE A 167 3.63 -11.08 16.55
C PHE A 167 4.34 -10.16 15.55
N VAL A 168 5.58 -9.71 15.80
CA VAL A 168 6.34 -8.97 14.78
C VAL A 168 6.56 -9.85 13.54
N SER A 169 6.89 -11.13 13.73
CA SER A 169 7.06 -12.09 12.63
C SER A 169 5.78 -12.28 11.82
N LEU A 170 4.63 -12.48 12.49
CA LEU A 170 3.31 -12.57 11.84
C LEU A 170 2.99 -11.29 11.07
N GLY A 171 3.35 -10.13 11.62
CA GLY A 171 3.21 -8.84 10.93
C GLY A 171 4.00 -8.78 9.63
N ILE A 172 5.28 -9.19 9.64
CA ILE A 172 6.12 -9.20 8.44
C ILE A 172 5.59 -10.22 7.42
N SER A 173 5.05 -11.34 7.88
CA SER A 173 4.43 -12.36 7.02
C SER A 173 3.03 -11.97 6.53
N SER A 174 2.44 -10.90 7.10
CA SER A 174 1.21 -10.28 6.61
C SER A 174 1.50 -9.18 5.58
N TRP A 175 2.45 -8.30 5.88
CA TRP A 175 2.76 -7.13 5.06
C TRP A 175 4.25 -6.76 5.13
N GLY A 176 4.89 -6.66 3.97
CA GLY A 176 6.32 -6.30 3.89
C GLY A 176 6.67 -4.95 4.52
N GLY A 177 5.74 -3.99 4.53
CA GLY A 177 5.91 -2.69 5.20
C GLY A 177 6.13 -2.82 6.73
N THR A 178 5.73 -3.93 7.35
CA THR A 178 5.98 -4.20 8.78
C THR A 178 7.48 -4.29 9.13
N GLN A 179 8.36 -4.42 8.13
CA GLN A 179 9.81 -4.26 8.34
C GLN A 179 10.19 -2.87 8.90
N PHE A 180 9.32 -1.88 8.78
CA PHE A 180 9.43 -0.62 9.51
C PHE A 180 9.70 -0.85 11.01
N PHE A 181 8.97 -1.74 11.66
CA PHE A 181 9.17 -2.04 13.08
C PHE A 181 10.52 -2.71 13.36
N VAL A 182 11.05 -3.48 12.41
CA VAL A 182 12.40 -4.06 12.52
C VAL A 182 13.45 -2.95 12.54
N ILE A 183 13.34 -1.96 11.67
CA ILE A 183 14.23 -0.80 11.66
C ILE A 183 14.19 -0.06 13.00
N LEU A 184 12.98 0.17 13.54
CA LEU A 184 12.83 0.81 14.87
C LEU A 184 13.54 0.01 15.97
N LEU A 185 13.35 -1.33 15.97
CA LEU A 185 13.96 -2.22 16.97
C LEU A 185 15.47 -2.27 16.85
N VAL A 186 16.03 -2.36 15.64
CA VAL A 186 17.47 -2.34 15.39
C VAL A 186 18.09 -1.06 15.93
N LEU A 187 17.52 0.10 15.58
CA LEU A 187 18.02 1.41 16.07
C LEU A 187 17.87 1.54 17.60
N PHE A 188 16.77 1.04 18.15
CA PHE A 188 16.56 1.02 19.58
C PHE A 188 17.59 0.14 20.29
N PHE A 189 17.92 -1.04 19.76
CA PHE A 189 18.94 -1.93 20.33
C PHE A 189 20.31 -1.28 20.30
N LEU A 190 20.65 -0.55 19.23
CA LEU A 190 21.91 0.20 19.18
C LEU A 190 21.98 1.34 20.23
N GLY A 191 20.85 1.94 20.58
CA GLY A 191 20.78 3.04 21.54
C GLY A 191 20.66 2.61 23.02
N ILE A 192 19.99 1.47 23.29
CA ILE A 192 19.62 1.06 24.65
C ILE A 192 20.82 0.87 25.62
N PRO A 193 22.01 0.36 25.19
CA PRO A 193 23.15 0.17 26.09
C PRO A 193 23.70 1.46 26.68
N PHE A 194 23.50 2.59 26.01
CA PHE A 194 23.95 3.89 26.47
C PHE A 194 23.04 4.50 27.54
N LEU A 195 21.78 4.07 27.61
CA LEU A 195 20.73 4.64 28.46
C LEU A 195 20.38 3.75 29.66
N ARG A 196 20.44 2.44 29.49
CA ARG A 196 19.94 1.48 30.47
C ARG A 196 21.04 0.87 31.32
N LYS A 197 20.80 0.82 32.64
CA LYS A 197 21.76 0.29 33.61
C LYS A 197 21.56 -1.20 33.92
N ASP A 198 20.40 -1.74 33.62
CA ASP A 198 20.01 -3.13 33.92
C ASP A 198 20.58 -4.11 32.88
N LYS A 199 21.86 -4.39 32.99
CA LYS A 199 22.61 -5.21 32.04
C LYS A 199 22.20 -6.67 32.04
N LYS A 200 21.96 -7.24 33.24
CA LYS A 200 21.61 -8.66 33.36
C LYS A 200 20.32 -9.01 32.67
N PHE A 201 19.32 -8.13 32.76
CA PHE A 201 18.04 -8.30 32.13
C PHE A 201 18.14 -8.21 30.60
N ILE A 202 18.78 -7.15 30.09
CA ILE A 202 18.90 -6.92 28.63
C ILE A 202 19.69 -8.03 27.93
N THR A 203 20.71 -8.61 28.60
CA THR A 203 21.53 -9.69 28.03
C THR A 203 20.74 -10.95 27.66
N TRP A 204 19.63 -11.25 28.33
CA TRP A 204 18.78 -12.39 27.95
C TRP A 204 17.51 -11.95 27.18
N ALA A 205 17.00 -10.76 27.49
CA ALA A 205 15.71 -10.31 26.94
C ALA A 205 15.78 -10.11 25.41
N LEU A 206 16.84 -9.49 24.90
CA LEU A 206 16.99 -9.27 23.47
C LEU A 206 17.19 -10.57 22.68
N PRO A 207 18.10 -11.49 23.09
CA PRO A 207 18.21 -12.79 22.41
C PRO A 207 16.91 -13.59 22.38
N VAL A 208 16.16 -13.62 23.50
CA VAL A 208 14.86 -14.33 23.55
C VAL A 208 13.87 -13.76 22.54
N PHE A 209 13.73 -12.41 22.51
CA PHE A 209 12.83 -11.76 21.55
C PHE A 209 13.26 -12.01 20.11
N VAL A 210 14.55 -11.79 19.78
CA VAL A 210 15.06 -11.95 18.42
C VAL A 210 15.00 -13.40 17.97
N SER A 211 15.34 -14.37 18.84
CA SER A 211 15.19 -15.80 18.51
C SER A 211 13.75 -16.18 18.24
N ALA A 212 12.80 -15.72 19.06
CA ALA A 212 11.38 -15.99 18.83
C ALA A 212 10.92 -15.43 17.49
N LEU A 213 11.34 -14.21 17.14
CA LEU A 213 11.03 -13.57 15.86
C LEU A 213 11.60 -14.37 14.69
N LEU A 214 12.91 -14.66 14.70
CA LEU A 214 13.59 -15.30 13.58
C LEU A 214 13.15 -16.76 13.39
N LEU A 215 12.91 -17.49 14.47
CA LEU A 215 12.39 -18.87 14.39
C LEU A 215 10.97 -18.90 13.82
N THR A 216 10.11 -17.95 14.23
CA THR A 216 8.74 -17.89 13.72
C THR A 216 8.72 -17.50 12.23
N ILE A 217 9.50 -16.53 11.81
CA ILE A 217 9.49 -16.08 10.42
C ILE A 217 10.07 -17.12 9.47
N ALA A 218 11.01 -17.94 9.95
CA ALA A 218 11.63 -19.01 9.17
C ALA A 218 10.65 -20.15 8.80
N ILE A 219 9.49 -20.25 9.47
CA ILE A 219 8.46 -21.25 9.16
C ILE A 219 7.78 -20.94 7.82
N PHE A 220 7.68 -19.66 7.44
CA PHE A 220 7.00 -19.23 6.22
C PHE A 220 7.93 -19.37 5.01
N GLU A 221 7.38 -19.66 3.84
CA GLU A 221 8.13 -19.66 2.59
C GLU A 221 8.51 -18.21 2.20
N ARG A 222 7.57 -17.28 2.39
CA ARG A 222 7.80 -15.86 2.20
C ARG A 222 7.31 -15.08 3.45
N PRO A 223 8.16 -14.26 4.10
CA PRO A 223 9.53 -13.88 3.77
C PRO A 223 10.64 -14.87 4.14
N GLY A 224 10.37 -15.84 5.03
CA GLY A 224 11.17 -17.01 5.34
C GLY A 224 12.67 -16.80 5.54
N ALA A 225 13.45 -17.73 5.04
CA ALA A 225 14.91 -17.71 5.12
C ALA A 225 15.53 -16.45 4.47
N GLY A 226 14.88 -15.90 3.43
CA GLY A 226 15.31 -14.67 2.78
C GLY A 226 15.35 -13.48 3.71
N PHE A 227 14.42 -13.38 4.65
CA PHE A 227 14.44 -12.36 5.69
C PHE A 227 15.52 -12.63 6.74
N VAL A 228 15.65 -13.89 7.19
CA VAL A 228 16.60 -14.28 8.26
C VAL A 228 18.03 -13.98 7.85
N LEU A 229 18.39 -14.33 6.61
CA LEU A 229 19.73 -14.14 6.03
C LEU A 229 19.89 -12.76 5.34
N GLY A 230 18.82 -12.01 5.20
CA GLY A 230 18.82 -10.67 4.64
C GLY A 230 19.11 -9.58 5.69
N TYR A 231 19.07 -8.32 5.24
CA TYR A 231 19.41 -7.15 6.09
C TYR A 231 18.49 -7.02 7.32
N GLY A 232 17.22 -7.46 7.27
CA GLY A 232 16.31 -7.43 8.41
C GLY A 232 16.77 -8.35 9.54
N GLY A 233 16.98 -9.63 9.25
CA GLY A 233 17.44 -10.62 10.23
C GLY A 233 18.85 -10.35 10.73
N LEU A 234 19.78 -10.08 9.80
CA LEU A 234 21.18 -9.75 10.16
C LEU A 234 21.28 -8.44 10.96
N GLY A 235 20.42 -7.45 10.68
CA GLY A 235 20.33 -6.23 11.47
C GLY A 235 19.92 -6.49 12.92
N LEU A 236 18.91 -7.35 13.14
CA LEU A 236 18.49 -7.77 14.49
C LEU A 236 19.56 -8.57 15.21
N ILE A 237 20.20 -9.53 14.54
CA ILE A 237 21.30 -10.32 15.10
C ILE A 237 22.48 -9.42 15.43
N GLY A 238 22.92 -8.59 14.47
CA GLY A 238 24.06 -7.69 14.62
C GLY A 238 23.86 -6.69 15.75
N SER A 239 22.71 -6.03 15.83
CA SER A 239 22.40 -5.10 16.91
C SER A 239 22.34 -5.80 18.28
N THR A 240 21.84 -7.04 18.34
CA THR A 240 21.85 -7.86 19.57
C THR A 240 23.29 -8.21 19.99
N VAL A 241 24.13 -8.66 19.05
CA VAL A 241 25.55 -8.95 19.29
C VAL A 241 26.28 -7.68 19.74
N PHE A 242 25.98 -6.52 19.12
CA PHE A 242 26.51 -5.23 19.56
C PHE A 242 26.21 -4.96 21.04
N VAL A 243 24.94 -5.11 21.47
CA VAL A 243 24.53 -4.91 22.87
C VAL A 243 25.30 -5.83 23.82
N LEU A 244 25.39 -7.12 23.48
CA LEU A 244 26.09 -8.11 24.28
C LEU A 244 27.61 -7.77 24.39
N SER A 245 28.23 -7.42 23.27
CA SER A 245 29.66 -7.01 23.22
C SER A 245 29.91 -5.74 24.01
N PHE A 246 29.04 -4.74 23.91
CA PHE A 246 29.13 -3.50 24.66
C PHE A 246 29.10 -3.76 26.18
N PHE A 247 28.22 -4.63 26.65
CA PHE A 247 28.13 -4.98 28.08
C PHE A 247 29.32 -5.81 28.55
N GLN A 248 29.97 -6.61 27.70
CA GLN A 248 31.22 -7.30 28.05
C GLN A 248 32.37 -6.29 28.21
N ILE A 249 32.52 -5.32 27.29
CA ILE A 249 33.52 -4.24 27.40
C ILE A 249 33.34 -3.47 28.71
N GLN A 250 32.09 -3.21 29.11
CA GLN A 250 31.83 -2.51 30.38
C GLN A 250 32.23 -3.31 31.63
N LYS A 251 32.34 -4.64 31.57
CA LYS A 251 32.82 -5.47 32.68
C LYS A 251 34.33 -5.36 32.88
N ILE A 252 35.10 -5.03 31.84
CA ILE A 252 36.58 -4.99 31.86
C ILE A 252 37.12 -3.75 32.57
N LYS A 253 36.30 -2.95 33.27
CA LYS A 253 36.70 -1.75 34.08
C LYS A 253 37.61 -0.76 33.33
N VAL A 254 37.42 -0.57 32.05
CA VAL A 254 38.19 0.38 31.24
C VAL A 254 37.74 1.82 31.52
N LYS A 255 38.70 2.71 31.77
CA LYS A 255 38.44 4.15 31.87
C LYS A 255 37.89 4.64 30.50
N ASN A 256 36.70 5.26 30.45
CA ASN A 256 36.00 5.72 29.23
C ASN A 256 35.24 4.66 28.42
N ASN A 257 34.44 3.80 29.08
CA ASN A 257 33.59 2.78 28.45
C ASN A 257 32.68 3.32 27.31
N ILE A 258 32.24 4.58 27.38
CA ILE A 258 31.42 5.21 26.36
C ILE A 258 32.18 5.36 25.04
N ARG A 259 33.46 5.76 25.06
CA ARG A 259 34.28 5.86 23.83
C ARG A 259 34.44 4.52 23.13
N TYR A 260 34.70 3.46 23.89
CA TYR A 260 34.77 2.10 23.32
C TYR A 260 33.43 1.63 22.75
N GLY A 261 32.32 2.05 23.38
CA GLY A 261 30.98 1.80 22.81
C GLY A 261 30.77 2.47 21.45
N PHE A 262 31.19 3.72 21.29
CA PHE A 262 31.11 4.41 19.99
C PHE A 262 32.10 3.82 18.97
N LEU A 263 33.28 3.39 19.36
CA LEU A 263 34.22 2.69 18.47
C LEU A 263 33.63 1.35 18.00
N LEU A 264 33.02 0.60 18.91
CA LEU A 264 32.35 -0.64 18.60
C LEU A 264 31.17 -0.39 17.62
N LEU A 265 30.35 0.65 17.88
CA LEU A 265 29.27 1.04 16.99
C LEU A 265 29.79 1.41 15.58
N GLY A 266 30.86 2.20 15.52
CA GLY A 266 31.54 2.52 14.25
C GLY A 266 32.02 1.27 13.51
N GLY A 267 32.58 0.30 14.22
CA GLY A 267 32.98 -1.00 13.66
C GLY A 267 31.77 -1.78 13.08
N PHE A 268 30.66 -1.84 13.79
CA PHE A 268 29.43 -2.48 13.29
C PHE A 268 28.86 -1.78 12.06
N VAL A 269 28.85 -0.45 12.04
CA VAL A 269 28.40 0.33 10.88
C VAL A 269 29.33 0.08 9.68
N LEU A 270 30.65 0.05 9.89
CA LEU A 270 31.61 -0.26 8.81
C LEU A 270 31.42 -1.68 8.25
N VAL A 271 31.18 -2.67 9.11
CA VAL A 271 30.86 -4.04 8.67
C VAL A 271 29.57 -4.05 7.84
N GLY A 272 28.53 -3.33 8.29
CA GLY A 272 27.27 -3.19 7.54
C GLY A 272 27.49 -2.56 6.16
N ILE A 273 28.21 -1.43 6.08
CA ILE A 273 28.54 -0.77 4.81
C ILE A 273 29.38 -1.70 3.91
N SER A 274 30.39 -2.37 4.48
CA SER A 274 31.20 -3.31 3.72
C SER A 274 30.40 -4.46 3.14
N SER A 275 29.41 -4.99 3.88
CA SER A 275 28.54 -6.06 3.39
C SER A 275 27.66 -5.61 2.20
N ILE A 276 27.27 -4.34 2.17
CA ILE A 276 26.54 -3.74 1.05
C ILE A 276 27.48 -3.58 -0.17
N VAL A 277 28.63 -2.97 0.04
CA VAL A 277 29.60 -2.68 -1.05
C VAL A 277 30.14 -3.95 -1.70
N THR A 278 30.36 -5.00 -0.90
CA THR A 278 30.88 -6.29 -1.40
C THR A 278 29.80 -7.24 -1.91
N ASN A 279 28.53 -6.85 -1.85
CA ASN A 279 27.37 -7.71 -2.14
C ASN A 279 27.42 -9.06 -1.37
N ALA A 280 28.00 -9.06 -0.17
CA ALA A 280 28.08 -10.24 0.70
C ALA A 280 26.68 -10.72 1.15
N VAL A 281 25.72 -9.84 1.15
CA VAL A 281 24.30 -10.11 1.36
C VAL A 281 23.54 -9.59 0.16
N SER A 282 22.64 -10.42 -0.41
CA SER A 282 21.81 -10.02 -1.54
C SER A 282 21.01 -8.75 -1.21
N LEU A 283 21.10 -7.76 -2.09
CA LEU A 283 20.35 -6.53 -1.92
C LEU A 283 18.85 -6.82 -1.90
N PRO A 284 18.08 -6.15 -1.03
CA PRO A 284 16.64 -6.26 -1.04
C PRO A 284 16.07 -5.66 -2.33
N SER A 285 14.82 -5.95 -2.65
CA SER A 285 14.18 -5.38 -3.82
C SER A 285 14.25 -3.84 -3.79
N PHE A 286 14.25 -3.22 -4.95
CA PHE A 286 14.34 -1.77 -5.11
C PHE A 286 13.34 -1.00 -4.22
N ARG A 287 12.12 -1.54 -4.03
CA ARG A 287 11.09 -0.93 -3.16
C ARG A 287 11.59 -0.70 -1.73
N TYR A 288 12.34 -1.64 -1.16
CA TYR A 288 12.93 -1.50 0.18
C TYR A 288 14.15 -0.57 0.18
N LEU A 289 14.98 -0.63 -0.87
CA LEU A 289 16.12 0.27 -1.00
C LEU A 289 15.68 1.73 -1.10
N ASN A 290 14.66 2.01 -1.89
CA ASN A 290 14.10 3.37 -2.02
C ASN A 290 13.45 3.84 -0.71
N ALA A 291 12.75 2.96 0.03
CA ALA A 291 12.21 3.33 1.34
C ALA A 291 13.31 3.76 2.34
N VAL A 292 14.51 3.19 2.24
CA VAL A 292 15.67 3.56 3.07
C VAL A 292 16.44 4.74 2.49
N ASN A 293 16.47 4.89 1.17
CA ASN A 293 17.10 6.03 0.49
C ASN A 293 16.14 6.61 -0.57
N PRO A 294 15.28 7.57 -0.19
CA PRO A 294 14.29 8.16 -1.09
C PRO A 294 14.89 8.92 -2.29
N PHE A 295 16.20 9.17 -2.28
CA PHE A 295 16.91 9.80 -3.41
C PHE A 295 17.34 8.81 -4.51
N LEU A 296 17.12 7.50 -4.30
CA LEU A 296 17.34 6.51 -5.35
C LEU A 296 16.22 6.63 -6.39
N SER A 297 16.58 6.86 -7.64
CA SER A 297 15.67 6.69 -8.77
C SER A 297 15.60 5.22 -9.15
N SER A 298 14.41 4.71 -9.45
CA SER A 298 14.29 3.37 -10.03
C SER A 298 14.49 3.44 -11.53
N ASP A 299 15.34 2.59 -12.06
CA ASP A 299 15.39 2.35 -13.51
C ASP A 299 14.31 1.33 -13.94
N ASN A 300 13.60 0.73 -12.98
CA ASN A 300 12.56 -0.25 -13.25
C ASN A 300 11.24 0.46 -13.59
N THR A 301 10.88 0.44 -14.86
CA THR A 301 9.67 1.09 -15.39
C THR A 301 8.37 0.55 -14.79
N ILE A 302 8.31 -0.75 -14.43
CA ILE A 302 7.13 -1.34 -13.78
C ILE A 302 6.95 -0.76 -12.38
N VAL A 303 8.03 -0.55 -11.63
CA VAL A 303 7.95 0.10 -10.30
C VAL A 303 7.51 1.55 -10.41
N GLN A 304 7.99 2.26 -11.44
CA GLN A 304 7.61 3.65 -11.68
C GLN A 304 6.15 3.82 -12.16
N SER A 305 5.59 2.81 -12.85
CA SER A 305 4.21 2.88 -13.37
C SER A 305 3.13 2.73 -12.27
N VAL A 306 3.49 2.26 -11.08
CA VAL A 306 2.56 2.14 -9.96
C VAL A 306 2.39 3.48 -9.26
N ALA A 307 1.20 4.07 -9.32
CA ALA A 307 0.89 5.40 -8.76
C ALA A 307 1.26 5.53 -7.27
N GLU A 308 1.09 4.47 -6.48
CA GLU A 308 1.44 4.44 -5.05
C GLU A 308 2.96 4.56 -4.77
N HIS A 309 3.81 4.40 -5.78
CA HIS A 309 5.27 4.56 -5.67
C HIS A 309 5.76 5.97 -6.01
N SER A 310 4.88 6.92 -6.27
CA SER A 310 5.25 8.33 -6.38
C SER A 310 5.67 8.89 -5.02
N SER A 311 6.58 9.89 -5.03
CA SER A 311 7.02 10.57 -3.82
C SER A 311 5.92 11.47 -3.26
N VAL A 312 5.83 11.57 -1.94
CA VAL A 312 4.85 12.41 -1.24
C VAL A 312 5.30 13.87 -1.28
N THR A 313 4.41 14.77 -1.70
CA THR A 313 4.63 16.21 -1.63
C THR A 313 4.16 16.80 -0.31
N MET A 314 4.68 17.98 0.06
CA MET A 314 4.19 18.70 1.25
C MET A 314 2.73 19.13 1.13
N GLU A 315 2.25 19.37 -0.08
CA GLU A 315 0.85 19.69 -0.37
C GLU A 315 -0.08 18.52 -0.05
N GLN A 316 0.38 17.29 -0.26
CA GLN A 316 -0.36 16.07 0.08
C GLN A 316 -0.28 15.75 1.58
N LEU A 317 0.89 15.90 2.21
CA LEU A 317 1.08 15.59 3.63
C LEU A 317 0.36 16.56 4.56
N PHE A 318 0.32 17.86 4.20
CA PHE A 318 -0.25 18.86 5.11
C PHE A 318 -1.75 18.66 5.38
N PRO A 319 -2.63 18.41 4.40
CA PRO A 319 -4.03 18.07 4.66
C PRO A 319 -4.19 16.81 5.51
N SER A 320 -3.37 15.79 5.26
CA SER A 320 -3.44 14.50 5.95
C SER A 320 -3.08 14.58 7.43
N LEU A 321 -2.07 15.37 7.79
CA LEU A 321 -1.51 15.43 9.15
C LEU A 321 -1.85 16.73 9.89
N SER A 322 -2.03 17.83 9.15
CA SER A 322 -2.53 19.12 9.61
C SER A 322 -1.89 19.59 10.93
N VAL A 323 -2.72 19.98 11.89
CA VAL A 323 -2.32 20.51 13.19
C VAL A 323 -1.50 19.52 14.04
N LEU A 324 -1.65 18.23 13.81
CA LEU A 324 -0.85 17.22 14.52
C LEU A 324 0.66 17.37 14.26
N MET A 325 1.07 17.89 13.09
CA MET A 325 2.48 18.17 12.80
C MET A 325 3.07 19.21 13.76
N ILE A 326 2.30 20.24 14.07
CA ILE A 326 2.72 21.30 15.05
C ILE A 326 2.88 20.67 16.43
N PHE A 327 1.90 19.90 16.88
CA PHE A 327 1.97 19.24 18.19
C PHE A 327 3.07 18.18 18.26
N SER A 328 3.41 17.52 17.14
CA SER A 328 4.55 16.59 17.10
C SER A 328 5.88 17.32 17.29
N GLY A 329 6.08 18.48 16.63
CA GLY A 329 7.24 19.34 16.86
C GLY A 329 7.37 19.81 18.31
N ILE A 330 6.27 20.25 18.90
CA ILE A 330 6.22 20.59 20.35
C ILE A 330 6.54 19.36 21.20
N GLY A 331 6.01 18.18 20.83
CA GLY A 331 6.32 16.92 21.52
C GLY A 331 7.81 16.58 21.51
N VAL A 332 8.47 16.68 20.37
CA VAL A 332 9.92 16.50 20.24
C VAL A 332 10.67 17.49 21.13
N TRP A 333 10.32 18.78 21.04
CA TRP A 333 10.95 19.81 21.87
C TRP A 333 10.80 19.54 23.37
N LEU A 334 9.61 19.16 23.83
CA LEU A 334 9.35 18.83 25.23
C LEU A 334 10.12 17.58 25.68
N LEU A 335 10.21 16.54 24.83
CA LEU A 335 10.96 15.32 25.14
C LEU A 335 12.45 15.58 25.36
N PHE A 336 13.06 16.50 24.63
CA PHE A 336 14.46 16.91 24.86
C PHE A 336 14.63 17.76 26.12
N HIS A 337 13.58 18.45 26.61
CA HIS A 337 13.65 19.35 27.76
C HIS A 337 13.08 18.74 29.06
N ILE A 338 12.71 17.46 29.07
CA ILE A 338 12.29 16.77 30.29
C ILE A 338 13.51 16.61 31.21
N LYS A 339 13.52 17.41 32.32
CA LYS A 339 14.46 17.19 33.42
C LYS A 339 13.93 16.09 34.34
N GLU A 340 14.83 15.24 34.86
CA GLU A 340 14.51 14.08 35.71
C GLU A 340 13.63 14.40 36.95
N ASN A 341 13.54 15.66 37.36
CA ASN A 341 12.81 16.12 38.57
C ASN A 341 11.37 16.59 38.34
N GLN A 342 10.81 16.44 37.16
CA GLN A 342 9.38 16.75 36.96
C GLN A 342 8.57 15.48 37.03
N ASN A 343 7.37 15.55 37.64
CA ASN A 343 6.42 14.44 37.93
C ASN A 343 5.98 13.59 36.72
N PHE A 344 6.70 13.62 35.62
CA PHE A 344 6.59 12.77 34.45
C PHE A 344 7.69 11.72 34.48
N HIS A 345 7.35 10.50 34.92
CA HIS A 345 8.26 9.37 34.93
C HIS A 345 8.28 8.66 33.57
N ILE A 346 8.60 9.38 32.47
CA ILE A 346 8.96 8.71 31.22
C ILE A 346 10.42 8.29 31.36
N LYS A 347 10.68 6.98 31.29
CA LYS A 347 12.05 6.46 31.31
C LYS A 347 12.80 6.89 30.05
N ASN A 348 14.09 7.19 30.15
CA ASN A 348 14.91 7.67 29.02
C ASN A 348 14.93 6.72 27.82
N ASP A 349 14.81 5.40 28.03
CA ASP A 349 14.68 4.41 26.97
C ASP A 349 13.35 4.54 26.19
N MET A 350 12.26 4.89 26.86
CA MET A 350 10.97 5.12 26.20
C MET A 350 10.98 6.44 25.40
N VAL A 351 11.65 7.47 25.90
CA VAL A 351 11.89 8.72 25.15
C VAL A 351 12.66 8.42 23.86
N LEU A 352 13.75 7.65 23.97
CA LEU A 352 14.52 7.22 22.80
C LEU A 352 13.63 6.51 21.77
N PHE A 353 12.81 5.56 22.20
CA PHE A 353 11.95 4.82 21.28
C PHE A 353 10.91 5.71 20.60
N ALA A 354 10.30 6.64 21.35
CA ALA A 354 9.35 7.61 20.78
C ALA A 354 10.02 8.52 19.74
N LEU A 355 11.24 8.98 19.98
CA LEU A 355 12.00 9.78 19.02
C LEU A 355 12.39 8.95 17.78
N ILE A 356 12.79 7.69 17.96
CA ILE A 356 13.10 6.80 16.83
C ILE A 356 11.86 6.61 15.94
N ILE A 357 10.68 6.32 16.52
CA ILE A 357 9.42 6.24 15.75
C ILE A 357 9.21 7.54 14.97
N GLY A 358 9.36 8.69 15.63
CA GLY A 358 9.15 9.99 15.03
C GLY A 358 10.04 10.24 13.82
N PHE A 359 11.36 10.14 14.00
CA PHE A 359 12.31 10.45 12.93
C PHE A 359 12.28 9.42 11.81
N VAL A 360 12.24 8.12 12.14
CA VAL A 360 12.23 7.05 11.12
C VAL A 360 10.92 7.05 10.34
N GLY A 361 9.77 7.26 11.02
CA GLY A 361 8.47 7.28 10.36
C GLY A 361 8.34 8.44 9.37
N ILE A 362 8.76 9.65 9.76
CA ILE A 362 8.78 10.80 8.85
C ILE A 362 9.76 10.58 7.69
N TYR A 363 10.94 10.04 7.96
CA TYR A 363 11.94 9.78 6.93
C TYR A 363 11.45 8.76 5.90
N ILE A 364 10.92 7.61 6.34
CA ILE A 364 10.45 6.55 5.43
C ILE A 364 9.22 7.00 4.65
N SER A 365 8.34 7.81 5.25
CA SER A 365 7.14 8.31 4.57
C SER A 365 7.45 9.22 3.38
N SER A 366 8.64 9.81 3.30
CA SER A 366 9.03 10.66 2.17
C SER A 366 9.33 9.89 0.89
N ALA A 367 9.51 8.57 0.96
CA ALA A 367 9.89 7.76 -0.20
C ALA A 367 8.71 7.48 -1.15
N PHE A 368 7.56 7.09 -0.62
CA PHE A 368 6.39 6.69 -1.39
C PHE A 368 5.09 7.12 -0.69
N ILE A 369 4.07 7.47 -1.46
CA ILE A 369 2.70 7.73 -0.95
C ILE A 369 2.19 6.53 -0.13
N ARG A 370 2.46 5.31 -0.55
CA ARG A 370 2.10 4.10 0.19
C ARG A 370 2.65 4.05 1.62
N LEU A 371 3.76 4.73 1.89
CA LEU A 371 4.43 4.74 3.20
C LEU A 371 4.03 5.94 4.07
N GLU A 372 3.13 6.81 3.60
CA GLU A 372 2.59 7.97 4.35
C GLU A 372 2.03 7.56 5.71
N ILE A 373 1.48 6.34 5.80
CA ILE A 373 0.96 5.78 7.05
C ILE A 373 2.01 5.76 8.18
N PHE A 374 3.28 5.54 7.88
CA PHE A 374 4.36 5.56 8.88
C PHE A 374 4.68 6.98 9.37
N GLY A 375 4.59 7.97 8.48
CA GLY A 375 4.65 9.38 8.86
C GLY A 375 3.49 9.78 9.76
N SER A 376 2.29 9.32 9.44
CA SER A 376 1.10 9.53 10.27
C SER A 376 1.28 8.92 11.67
N ILE A 377 1.75 7.67 11.77
CA ILE A 377 2.05 7.00 13.04
C ILE A 377 3.09 7.79 13.86
N ALA A 378 4.16 8.25 13.22
CA ALA A 378 5.20 9.06 13.85
C ALA A 378 4.61 10.35 14.45
N VAL A 379 3.82 11.07 13.66
CA VAL A 379 3.17 12.31 14.08
C VAL A 379 2.16 12.06 15.19
N ILE A 380 1.32 11.01 15.09
CA ILE A 380 0.35 10.63 16.12
C ILE A 380 1.04 10.35 17.46
N VAL A 381 2.10 9.55 17.48
CA VAL A 381 2.82 9.21 18.72
C VAL A 381 3.42 10.46 19.37
N LEU A 382 4.16 11.27 18.60
CA LEU A 382 4.82 12.46 19.11
C LEU A 382 3.82 13.56 19.52
N ALA A 383 2.79 13.80 18.72
CA ALA A 383 1.73 14.78 19.03
C ALA A 383 0.97 14.39 20.29
N SER A 384 0.62 13.11 20.45
CA SER A 384 -0.09 12.62 21.63
C SER A 384 0.71 12.80 22.91
N ILE A 385 2.01 12.52 22.86
CA ILE A 385 2.93 12.78 23.99
C ILE A 385 3.03 14.29 24.23
N GLY A 386 3.21 15.09 23.16
CA GLY A 386 3.32 16.55 23.25
C GLY A 386 2.10 17.19 23.87
N VAL A 387 0.92 16.89 23.39
CA VAL A 387 -0.37 17.38 23.92
C VAL A 387 -0.58 16.92 25.36
N SER A 388 -0.27 15.66 25.69
CA SER A 388 -0.35 15.13 27.05
C SER A 388 0.57 15.89 28.02
N LEU A 389 1.80 16.18 27.62
CA LEU A 389 2.75 16.96 28.41
C LEU A 389 2.29 18.42 28.60
N LEU A 390 1.80 19.05 27.54
CA LEU A 390 1.26 20.40 27.58
C LEU A 390 0.08 20.50 28.56
N ILE A 391 -0.93 19.64 28.39
CA ILE A 391 -2.11 19.61 29.26
C ILE A 391 -1.71 19.42 30.71
N SER A 392 -0.80 18.46 30.99
CA SER A 392 -0.38 18.22 32.36
C SER A 392 0.36 19.41 32.97
N ASN A 393 1.19 20.11 32.20
CA ASN A 393 1.93 21.27 32.68
C ASN A 393 0.98 22.45 32.97
N VAL A 394 -0.02 22.67 32.12
CA VAL A 394 -1.00 23.76 32.29
C VAL A 394 -1.97 23.47 33.43
N LEU A 395 -2.40 22.21 33.59
CA LEU A 395 -3.39 21.83 34.60
C LEU A 395 -2.80 21.62 36.02
N LYS A 396 -1.46 21.70 36.21
CA LYS A 396 -0.84 21.57 37.54
C LYS A 396 -1.41 22.57 38.55
N LYS A 397 -1.92 22.04 39.67
CA LYS A 397 -2.57 22.80 40.74
C LYS A 397 -1.62 23.55 41.69
N HIS A 398 -0.34 23.22 41.76
CA HIS A 398 0.59 23.60 42.85
C HIS A 398 1.81 24.43 42.39
N SER A 399 1.71 25.19 41.30
CA SER A 399 2.77 26.14 40.94
C SER A 399 2.44 27.52 41.54
N LYS A 400 3.45 28.20 42.09
CA LYS A 400 3.32 29.62 42.54
C LYS A 400 2.85 30.56 41.43
N ASN A 401 2.96 30.15 40.15
CA ASN A 401 2.48 30.85 38.97
C ASN A 401 1.35 30.05 38.29
N SER A 402 0.35 29.55 39.06
CA SER A 402 -0.79 28.84 38.45
C SER A 402 -1.64 29.81 37.62
N LEU A 403 -1.85 29.45 36.34
CA LEU A 403 -2.81 30.15 35.48
C LEU A 403 -4.20 30.17 36.11
N SER A 404 -4.95 31.24 35.88
CA SER A 404 -6.37 31.33 36.30
C SER A 404 -7.18 30.17 35.72
N SER A 405 -8.27 29.79 36.36
CA SER A 405 -9.15 28.72 35.83
C SER A 405 -9.66 29.04 34.41
N ILE A 406 -9.92 30.31 34.12
CA ILE A 406 -10.33 30.79 32.80
C ILE A 406 -9.22 30.52 31.76
N ALA A 407 -7.97 30.90 32.07
CA ALA A 407 -6.86 30.68 31.16
C ALA A 407 -6.59 29.18 30.88
N LYS A 408 -6.76 28.31 31.88
CA LYS A 408 -6.67 26.85 31.72
C LYS A 408 -7.78 26.32 30.81
N PHE A 409 -9.02 26.78 31.03
CA PHE A 409 -10.17 26.39 30.19
C PHE A 409 -9.96 26.86 28.74
N SER A 410 -9.58 28.14 28.55
CA SER A 410 -9.32 28.70 27.22
C SER A 410 -8.21 27.94 26.48
N PHE A 411 -7.13 27.55 27.17
CA PHE A 411 -6.06 26.78 26.59
C PHE A 411 -6.54 25.39 26.10
N VAL A 412 -7.31 24.67 26.92
CA VAL A 412 -7.86 23.37 26.53
C VAL A 412 -8.87 23.54 25.38
N ALA A 413 -9.71 24.57 25.42
CA ALA A 413 -10.65 24.87 24.35
C ALA A 413 -9.93 25.14 23.01
N VAL A 414 -8.87 25.94 23.02
CA VAL A 414 -8.05 26.18 21.82
C VAL A 414 -7.45 24.88 21.26
N ILE A 415 -6.92 24.01 22.12
CA ILE A 415 -6.41 22.70 21.66
C ILE A 415 -7.53 21.89 21.00
N ILE A 416 -8.71 21.82 21.60
CA ILE A 416 -9.86 21.09 21.04
C ILE A 416 -10.24 21.67 19.68
N VAL A 417 -10.38 23.01 19.58
CA VAL A 417 -10.70 23.67 18.31
C VAL A 417 -9.66 23.34 17.24
N LEU A 418 -8.36 23.44 17.55
CA LEU A 418 -7.29 23.12 16.62
C LEU A 418 -7.35 21.66 16.15
N LEU A 419 -7.65 20.72 17.04
CA LEU A 419 -7.76 19.30 16.71
C LEU A 419 -9.02 18.94 15.91
N THR A 420 -10.06 19.79 15.95
CA THR A 420 -11.29 19.58 15.16
C THR A 420 -11.22 20.18 13.76
N ILE A 421 -10.30 21.11 13.50
CA ILE A 421 -10.13 21.74 12.17
C ILE A 421 -9.99 20.70 11.04
N PRO A 422 -9.11 19.70 11.12
CA PRO A 422 -8.92 18.74 10.02
C PRO A 422 -10.11 17.84 9.75
N VAL A 423 -11.03 17.72 10.71
CA VAL A 423 -12.25 16.91 10.55
C VAL A 423 -13.21 17.54 9.56
N ALA A 424 -13.27 18.87 9.51
CA ALA A 424 -14.22 19.64 8.72
C ALA A 424 -13.59 20.44 7.56
N LEU A 425 -12.31 20.74 7.63
CA LEU A 425 -11.61 21.61 6.67
C LEU A 425 -10.33 20.92 6.12
N PRO A 426 -9.97 21.17 4.84
CA PRO A 426 -10.77 21.85 3.81
C PRO A 426 -12.02 21.06 3.40
N VAL A 427 -13.03 21.72 2.85
CA VAL A 427 -14.33 21.09 2.55
C VAL A 427 -14.20 19.90 1.61
N ASN A 428 -13.29 19.96 0.64
CA ASN A 428 -13.14 18.94 -0.40
C ASN A 428 -12.17 17.81 -0.03
N ALA A 429 -11.36 17.96 1.02
CA ALA A 429 -10.32 17.00 1.41
C ALA A 429 -10.24 16.83 2.94
N ASN A 430 -11.37 16.88 3.63
CA ASN A 430 -11.43 16.64 5.07
C ASN A 430 -11.55 15.16 5.39
N TRP A 431 -11.30 14.79 6.65
CA TRP A 431 -11.30 13.41 7.11
C TRP A 431 -12.66 12.70 6.94
N ILE A 432 -13.78 13.43 6.94
CA ILE A 432 -15.12 12.87 6.75
C ILE A 432 -15.35 12.48 5.29
N ASN A 433 -14.88 13.29 4.34
CA ASN A 433 -15.13 13.06 2.92
C ASN A 433 -14.28 11.92 2.33
N VAL A 434 -13.13 11.61 2.93
CA VAL A 434 -12.28 10.49 2.52
C VAL A 434 -13.02 9.14 2.55
N VAL A 435 -14.00 8.97 3.46
CA VAL A 435 -14.78 7.73 3.56
C VAL A 435 -15.94 7.65 2.55
N LYS A 436 -16.11 8.65 1.67
CA LYS A 436 -17.19 8.69 0.67
C LYS A 436 -16.74 8.25 -0.72
N ILE A 437 -15.48 7.85 -0.88
CA ILE A 437 -14.96 7.38 -2.17
C ILE A 437 -15.66 6.06 -2.54
N PRO A 438 -16.24 5.93 -3.76
CA PRO A 438 -16.85 4.68 -4.20
C PRO A 438 -15.80 3.56 -4.29
N PRO A 439 -16.23 2.28 -4.16
CA PRO A 439 -15.37 1.15 -4.43
C PRO A 439 -14.81 1.17 -5.86
N THR A 440 -13.55 0.76 -6.02
CA THR A 440 -12.83 0.84 -7.30
C THR A 440 -13.54 0.10 -8.45
N ILE A 441 -14.24 -0.98 -8.16
CA ILE A 441 -15.00 -1.73 -9.18
C ILE A 441 -16.13 -0.90 -9.82
N LEU A 442 -16.68 0.10 -9.12
CA LEU A 442 -17.73 0.97 -9.63
C LEU A 442 -17.21 2.12 -10.50
N HIS A 443 -15.90 2.39 -10.47
CA HIS A 443 -15.31 3.46 -11.29
C HIS A 443 -14.05 3.03 -12.07
N GLY A 444 -13.63 1.76 -11.98
CA GLY A 444 -12.50 1.23 -12.75
C GLY A 444 -11.13 1.85 -12.40
N GLY A 445 -11.01 2.55 -11.27
CA GLY A 445 -9.79 3.30 -10.92
C GLY A 445 -9.64 4.63 -11.68
N THR A 446 -10.67 5.09 -12.40
CA THR A 446 -10.64 6.37 -13.12
C THR A 446 -10.65 7.58 -12.17
N HIS A 447 -10.10 8.71 -12.66
CA HIS A 447 -10.20 10.02 -12.01
C HIS A 447 -11.52 10.75 -12.31
N PHE A 448 -12.30 10.28 -13.28
CA PHE A 448 -13.65 10.79 -13.50
C PHE A 448 -14.59 10.39 -12.37
N ASN A 449 -15.62 11.20 -12.14
CA ASN A 449 -16.62 10.91 -11.11
C ASN A 449 -17.66 9.89 -11.61
N ILE A 450 -17.17 8.73 -12.06
CA ILE A 450 -17.99 7.63 -12.57
C ILE A 450 -18.40 6.74 -11.39
N THR A 451 -19.68 6.34 -11.36
CA THR A 451 -20.19 5.31 -10.46
C THR A 451 -21.19 4.47 -11.21
N THR A 452 -20.74 3.35 -11.80
CA THR A 452 -21.54 2.46 -12.63
C THR A 452 -21.25 1.01 -12.28
N ASN A 453 -22.13 0.09 -12.69
CA ASN A 453 -21.92 -1.35 -12.52
C ASN A 453 -21.25 -2.01 -13.74
N ASP A 454 -20.74 -1.23 -14.69
CA ASP A 454 -20.22 -1.73 -15.97
C ASP A 454 -19.14 -2.82 -15.83
N TRP A 455 -18.25 -2.69 -14.83
CA TRP A 455 -17.24 -3.72 -14.53
C TRP A 455 -17.90 -5.01 -14.00
N GLY A 456 -18.86 -4.88 -13.07
CA GLY A 456 -19.61 -6.04 -12.56
C GLY A 456 -20.31 -6.78 -13.69
N ASP A 457 -21.05 -6.04 -14.54
CA ASP A 457 -21.79 -6.60 -15.67
C ASP A 457 -20.85 -7.27 -16.69
N ALA A 458 -19.69 -6.65 -16.98
CA ALA A 458 -18.70 -7.23 -17.90
C ALA A 458 -18.10 -8.53 -17.37
N LEU A 459 -17.76 -8.59 -16.07
CA LEU A 459 -17.19 -9.78 -15.44
C LEU A 459 -18.21 -10.91 -15.32
N GLU A 460 -19.48 -10.59 -15.06
CA GLU A 460 -20.58 -11.56 -15.11
C GLU A 460 -20.83 -12.07 -16.53
N TRP A 461 -20.78 -11.17 -17.53
CA TRP A 461 -20.88 -11.56 -18.92
C TRP A 461 -19.75 -12.53 -19.31
N ILE A 462 -18.50 -12.24 -18.96
CA ILE A 462 -17.35 -13.13 -19.19
C ILE A 462 -17.65 -14.50 -18.59
N LYS A 463 -18.08 -14.55 -17.33
CA LYS A 463 -18.36 -15.79 -16.60
C LYS A 463 -19.45 -16.63 -17.28
N GLY A 464 -20.47 -15.98 -17.83
CA GLY A 464 -21.64 -16.65 -18.42
C GLY A 464 -21.52 -16.98 -19.90
N ASN A 465 -20.64 -16.29 -20.65
CA ASN A 465 -20.61 -16.33 -22.11
C ASN A 465 -19.27 -16.77 -22.71
N THR A 466 -18.27 -17.10 -21.88
CA THR A 466 -16.99 -17.62 -22.35
C THR A 466 -16.76 -19.04 -21.82
N GLU A 467 -15.88 -19.79 -22.46
CA GLU A 467 -15.50 -21.13 -22.05
C GLU A 467 -14.85 -21.09 -20.65
N HIS A 468 -14.99 -22.17 -19.85
CA HIS A 468 -14.49 -22.18 -18.48
C HIS A 468 -12.95 -22.09 -18.40
N ASP A 469 -12.27 -22.61 -19.39
CA ASP A 469 -10.81 -22.60 -19.56
C ASP A 469 -10.31 -21.42 -20.43
N ALA A 470 -11.22 -20.49 -20.82
CA ALA A 470 -10.86 -19.35 -21.64
C ALA A 470 -9.75 -18.50 -21.03
N VAL A 471 -8.78 -18.15 -21.86
CA VAL A 471 -7.64 -17.27 -21.51
C VAL A 471 -7.91 -15.85 -21.98
N ILE A 472 -7.87 -14.91 -21.06
CA ILE A 472 -8.15 -13.48 -21.30
C ILE A 472 -6.87 -12.67 -21.21
N ALA A 473 -6.50 -11.99 -22.28
CA ALA A 473 -5.45 -10.99 -22.28
C ALA A 473 -6.02 -9.62 -21.89
N ALA A 474 -5.52 -9.05 -20.83
CA ALA A 474 -5.84 -7.71 -20.36
C ALA A 474 -4.61 -7.07 -19.71
N TRP A 475 -4.66 -5.77 -19.47
CA TRP A 475 -3.61 -5.15 -18.65
C TRP A 475 -3.66 -5.67 -17.22
N TRP A 476 -2.53 -5.70 -16.51
CA TRP A 476 -2.40 -6.36 -15.19
C TRP A 476 -3.39 -5.88 -14.14
N ASP A 477 -3.85 -4.63 -14.22
CA ASP A 477 -4.77 -4.04 -13.23
C ASP A 477 -6.06 -4.87 -13.07
N TYR A 478 -6.53 -5.51 -14.14
CA TYR A 478 -7.81 -6.22 -14.16
C TYR A 478 -7.68 -7.71 -13.87
N GLY A 479 -6.46 -8.25 -13.80
CA GLY A 479 -6.22 -9.69 -13.66
C GLY A 479 -6.90 -10.30 -12.43
N TYR A 480 -6.86 -9.61 -11.29
CA TYR A 480 -7.52 -10.11 -10.08
C TYR A 480 -9.05 -10.13 -10.17
N TRP A 481 -9.66 -9.19 -10.88
CA TRP A 481 -11.09 -9.22 -11.12
C TRP A 481 -11.49 -10.35 -12.07
N ILE A 482 -10.72 -10.55 -13.14
CA ILE A 482 -10.93 -11.65 -14.11
C ILE A 482 -10.85 -13.00 -13.38
N THR A 483 -9.85 -13.22 -12.56
CA THR A 483 -9.66 -14.51 -11.87
C THR A 483 -10.63 -14.72 -10.71
N ALA A 484 -10.98 -13.66 -9.94
CA ALA A 484 -11.78 -13.80 -8.73
C ALA A 484 -13.30 -13.73 -8.98
N ILE A 485 -13.76 -12.92 -9.95
CA ILE A 485 -15.19 -12.69 -10.22
C ILE A 485 -15.62 -13.49 -11.44
N ALA A 486 -14.93 -13.28 -12.57
CA ALA A 486 -15.28 -13.98 -13.80
C ALA A 486 -14.83 -15.45 -13.80
N ASP A 487 -13.95 -15.85 -12.89
CA ASP A 487 -13.42 -17.22 -12.77
C ASP A 487 -12.75 -17.73 -14.06
N ARG A 488 -12.01 -16.84 -14.75
CA ARG A 488 -11.28 -17.11 -16.00
C ARG A 488 -9.77 -16.93 -15.82
N THR A 489 -9.02 -17.48 -16.78
CA THR A 489 -7.56 -17.43 -16.78
C THR A 489 -7.05 -16.12 -17.35
N THR A 490 -5.96 -15.55 -16.79
CA THR A 490 -5.35 -14.32 -17.27
C THR A 490 -3.82 -14.47 -17.46
N LEU A 491 -3.28 -13.70 -18.42
CA LEU A 491 -1.83 -13.71 -18.70
C LEU A 491 -1.02 -13.04 -17.59
N ILE A 492 -1.52 -11.94 -17.00
CA ILE A 492 -0.82 -11.12 -16.00
C ILE A 492 -1.83 -10.56 -15.00
N ASP A 493 -1.37 -10.30 -13.78
CA ASP A 493 -2.19 -9.70 -12.72
C ASP A 493 -1.40 -8.68 -11.86
N ASN A 494 -2.07 -8.07 -10.88
CA ASN A 494 -1.51 -7.05 -9.98
C ASN A 494 -0.35 -7.54 -9.08
N ALA A 495 -0.09 -8.86 -8.99
CA ALA A 495 1.08 -9.37 -8.27
C ALA A 495 2.41 -8.94 -8.90
N THR A 496 2.42 -8.64 -10.20
CA THR A 496 3.60 -8.19 -10.97
C THR A 496 4.84 -9.05 -10.73
N ILE A 497 4.67 -10.38 -10.63
CA ILE A 497 5.74 -11.32 -10.26
C ILE A 497 6.69 -11.65 -11.40
N ASN A 498 6.22 -11.59 -12.66
CA ASN A 498 7.02 -11.90 -13.86
C ASN A 498 7.11 -10.68 -14.79
N GLN A 499 8.20 -9.92 -14.66
CA GLN A 499 8.44 -8.71 -15.46
C GLN A 499 8.61 -9.01 -16.96
N VAL A 500 9.14 -10.18 -17.31
CA VAL A 500 9.32 -10.58 -18.71
C VAL A 500 7.97 -10.78 -19.38
N GLN A 501 7.03 -11.41 -18.69
CA GLN A 501 5.68 -11.63 -19.22
C GLN A 501 4.90 -10.32 -19.32
N ILE A 502 5.00 -9.42 -18.33
CA ILE A 502 4.40 -8.08 -18.42
C ILE A 502 4.93 -7.33 -19.64
N LYS A 503 6.24 -7.34 -19.84
CA LYS A 503 6.86 -6.71 -21.01
C LYS A 503 6.39 -7.36 -22.33
N LYS A 504 6.21 -8.68 -22.35
CA LYS A 504 5.66 -9.39 -23.52
C LYS A 504 4.25 -8.91 -23.83
N VAL A 505 3.35 -8.85 -22.84
CA VAL A 505 1.98 -8.37 -23.03
C VAL A 505 1.96 -6.91 -23.49
N ALA A 506 2.80 -6.04 -22.90
CA ALA A 506 2.92 -4.65 -23.34
C ALA A 506 3.34 -4.56 -24.83
N LYS A 507 4.30 -5.39 -25.25
CA LYS A 507 4.73 -5.45 -26.66
C LYS A 507 3.63 -5.93 -27.59
N ILE A 508 2.86 -6.94 -27.18
CA ILE A 508 1.72 -7.43 -27.97
C ILE A 508 0.70 -6.30 -28.19
N PHE A 509 0.34 -5.57 -27.15
CA PHE A 509 -0.63 -4.47 -27.27
C PHE A 509 -0.15 -3.31 -28.14
N LEU A 510 1.17 -3.14 -28.24
CA LEU A 510 1.81 -2.10 -29.06
C LEU A 510 2.31 -2.57 -30.43
N SER A 511 2.19 -3.85 -30.76
CA SER A 511 2.54 -4.40 -32.07
C SER A 511 1.41 -4.18 -33.08
N THR A 512 1.67 -4.45 -34.34
CA THR A 512 0.63 -4.43 -35.37
C THR A 512 -0.46 -5.46 -35.06
N PRO A 513 -1.71 -5.27 -35.50
CA PRO A 513 -2.78 -6.23 -35.26
C PRO A 513 -2.44 -7.66 -35.71
N ASP A 514 -1.77 -7.82 -36.84
CA ASP A 514 -1.39 -9.13 -37.38
C ASP A 514 -0.33 -9.82 -36.54
N ASP A 515 0.72 -9.08 -36.13
CA ASP A 515 1.77 -9.61 -35.24
C ASP A 515 1.22 -9.93 -33.85
N ALA A 516 0.30 -9.10 -33.36
CA ALA A 516 -0.37 -9.33 -32.09
C ALA A 516 -1.26 -10.56 -32.14
N TRP A 517 -2.08 -10.71 -33.19
CA TRP A 517 -2.94 -11.86 -33.41
C TRP A 517 -2.14 -13.17 -33.40
N LYS A 518 -1.03 -13.21 -34.15
CA LYS A 518 -0.15 -14.37 -34.19
C LYS A 518 0.38 -14.73 -32.80
N GLN A 519 0.89 -13.74 -32.04
CA GLN A 519 1.42 -13.96 -30.71
C GLN A 519 0.33 -14.38 -29.71
N LEU A 520 -0.87 -13.79 -29.78
CA LEU A 520 -1.99 -14.14 -28.93
C LEU A 520 -2.51 -15.56 -29.23
N THR A 521 -2.57 -15.93 -30.51
CA THR A 521 -2.95 -17.28 -30.94
C THR A 521 -1.93 -18.32 -30.50
N ASP A 522 -0.61 -18.03 -30.63
CA ASP A 522 0.47 -18.89 -30.14
C ASP A 522 0.45 -19.06 -28.60
N MET A 523 -0.12 -18.10 -27.87
CA MET A 523 -0.32 -18.15 -26.42
C MET A 523 -1.70 -18.71 -26.02
N GLU A 524 -2.45 -19.25 -26.96
CA GLU A 524 -3.79 -19.83 -26.73
C GLU A 524 -4.80 -18.84 -26.09
N VAL A 525 -4.65 -17.55 -26.35
CA VAL A 525 -5.58 -16.52 -25.87
C VAL A 525 -6.89 -16.59 -26.65
N ASP A 526 -8.01 -16.52 -25.95
CA ASP A 526 -9.34 -16.57 -26.55
C ASP A 526 -9.98 -15.17 -26.65
N TYR A 527 -9.73 -14.31 -25.65
CA TYR A 527 -10.32 -12.99 -25.58
C TYR A 527 -9.30 -11.93 -25.17
N VAL A 528 -9.54 -10.71 -25.65
CA VAL A 528 -8.77 -9.52 -25.24
C VAL A 528 -9.76 -8.50 -24.67
N LEU A 529 -9.41 -7.92 -23.51
CA LEU A 529 -10.20 -6.92 -22.83
C LEU A 529 -9.46 -5.58 -22.80
N VAL A 530 -10.17 -4.50 -23.13
CA VAL A 530 -9.67 -3.12 -22.98
C VAL A 530 -10.68 -2.29 -22.19
N TYR A 531 -10.17 -1.43 -21.30
CA TYR A 531 -10.96 -0.49 -20.52
C TYR A 531 -10.72 0.94 -20.98
N VAL A 532 -11.80 1.68 -21.19
CA VAL A 532 -11.75 3.10 -21.57
C VAL A 532 -12.61 3.92 -20.63
N ALA A 533 -12.01 4.95 -20.04
CA ALA A 533 -12.75 5.97 -19.32
C ALA A 533 -12.89 7.21 -20.21
N ALA A 534 -14.11 7.69 -20.39
CA ALA A 534 -14.42 8.80 -21.26
C ALA A 534 -15.48 9.72 -20.66
N GLN A 535 -15.49 10.96 -21.10
CA GLN A 535 -16.58 11.90 -20.86
C GLN A 535 -17.18 12.33 -22.20
N LYS A 536 -18.49 12.11 -22.38
CA LYS A 536 -19.23 12.61 -23.51
C LYS A 536 -19.59 14.08 -23.28
N LEU A 537 -19.16 14.95 -24.20
CA LEU A 537 -19.27 16.41 -24.05
C LEU A 537 -20.55 17.01 -24.63
N SER A 538 -21.34 16.24 -25.39
CA SER A 538 -22.48 16.76 -26.13
C SER A 538 -23.64 15.76 -26.13
N ASN A 539 -24.86 16.28 -26.00
CA ASN A 539 -26.09 15.52 -26.22
C ASN A 539 -26.47 15.33 -27.70
N ASP A 540 -25.70 15.89 -28.63
CA ASP A 540 -25.93 15.76 -30.05
C ASP A 540 -25.63 14.32 -30.49
N ILE A 541 -26.64 13.67 -31.05
CA ILE A 541 -26.56 12.31 -31.58
C ILE A 541 -25.71 12.27 -32.87
N TYR A 542 -25.67 13.38 -33.62
CA TYR A 542 -24.99 13.45 -34.90
C TYR A 542 -23.51 13.88 -34.78
N SER A 543 -23.11 14.45 -33.67
CA SER A 543 -21.72 14.90 -33.38
C SER A 543 -21.34 14.61 -31.94
N PRO A 544 -21.28 13.34 -31.52
CA PRO A 544 -20.93 12.99 -30.16
C PRO A 544 -19.41 13.13 -29.96
N PHE A 545 -18.99 14.19 -29.28
CA PHE A 545 -17.58 14.38 -28.91
C PHE A 545 -17.29 13.79 -27.53
N TYR A 546 -16.11 13.20 -27.41
CA TYR A 546 -15.61 12.60 -26.19
C TYR A 546 -14.24 13.10 -25.83
N VAL A 547 -13.95 13.15 -24.53
CA VAL A 547 -12.61 13.27 -23.99
C VAL A 547 -12.28 11.96 -23.29
N LEU A 548 -11.10 11.40 -23.57
CA LEU A 548 -10.58 10.19 -22.93
C LEU A 548 -9.58 10.57 -21.83
N GLY A 549 -9.33 9.63 -20.93
CA GLY A 549 -8.30 9.81 -19.90
C GLY A 549 -8.72 9.22 -18.56
N GLY A 550 -8.09 9.73 -17.50
CA GLY A 550 -8.49 9.42 -16.15
C GLY A 550 -8.26 7.98 -15.69
N GLY A 551 -7.37 7.20 -16.32
CA GLY A 551 -6.99 5.86 -15.88
C GLY A 551 -7.47 4.70 -16.75
N GLY A 552 -8.13 4.97 -17.90
CA GLY A 552 -8.36 3.96 -18.95
C GLY A 552 -7.07 3.49 -19.61
N ASP A 553 -7.15 2.46 -20.45
CA ASP A 553 -5.94 1.89 -21.09
C ASP A 553 -5.32 2.85 -22.12
N GLU A 554 -6.10 3.79 -22.64
CA GLU A 554 -5.61 4.89 -23.46
C GLU A 554 -4.59 5.75 -22.67
N ASP A 555 -4.87 6.04 -21.42
CA ASP A 555 -4.00 6.86 -20.56
C ASP A 555 -2.71 6.11 -20.16
N LYS A 556 -2.72 4.78 -20.17
CA LYS A 556 -1.58 3.92 -19.81
C LYS A 556 -0.54 3.75 -20.92
N LYS A 557 -0.77 4.26 -22.14
CA LYS A 557 0.13 4.08 -23.30
C LYS A 557 1.58 4.52 -23.05
N TYR A 558 1.79 5.57 -22.28
CA TYR A 558 3.13 6.02 -21.88
C TYR A 558 3.90 4.91 -21.12
N TRP A 559 3.25 4.29 -20.15
CA TRP A 559 3.86 3.23 -19.37
C TRP A 559 4.03 1.94 -20.18
N LEU A 560 3.04 1.60 -21.02
CA LEU A 560 3.14 0.46 -21.94
C LEU A 560 4.36 0.59 -22.85
N LEU A 561 4.56 1.75 -23.48
CA LEU A 561 5.71 2.02 -24.34
C LEU A 561 7.04 1.92 -23.58
N ARG A 562 7.12 2.46 -22.38
CA ARG A 562 8.32 2.38 -21.56
C ARG A 562 8.64 0.96 -21.10
N ILE A 563 7.62 0.19 -20.71
CA ILE A 563 7.77 -1.23 -20.31
C ILE A 563 8.17 -2.10 -21.51
N ALA A 564 7.59 -1.82 -22.68
CA ALA A 564 7.93 -2.48 -23.92
C ALA A 564 9.32 -2.08 -24.47
N GLU A 565 9.95 -1.03 -23.91
CA GLU A 565 11.20 -0.40 -24.38
C GLU A 565 11.09 0.09 -25.83
N MET A 566 9.95 0.71 -26.16
CA MET A 566 9.71 1.29 -27.48
C MET A 566 9.98 2.81 -27.47
N PRO A 567 10.38 3.41 -28.63
CA PRO A 567 10.71 4.82 -28.72
C PRO A 567 9.44 5.68 -28.53
N LEU A 568 9.39 6.50 -27.48
CA LEU A 568 8.21 7.31 -27.13
C LEU A 568 7.81 8.27 -28.26
N GLN A 569 8.78 8.98 -28.89
CA GLN A 569 8.55 10.00 -29.87
C GLN A 569 7.87 9.52 -31.17
N GLU A 570 7.87 8.22 -31.41
CA GLU A 570 7.17 7.66 -32.57
C GLU A 570 5.65 7.48 -32.31
N TYR A 571 5.28 7.25 -31.04
CA TYR A 571 3.93 6.90 -30.66
C TYR A 571 3.21 7.98 -29.84
N LEU A 572 3.96 8.90 -29.22
CA LEU A 572 3.43 10.01 -28.43
C LEU A 572 4.00 11.34 -28.92
N TYR A 573 3.18 12.38 -28.79
CA TYR A 573 3.63 13.76 -28.95
C TYR A 573 4.51 14.21 -27.77
N SER A 574 5.03 15.43 -27.81
CA SER A 574 5.99 15.97 -26.84
C SER A 574 5.44 16.09 -25.41
N ASP A 575 4.12 16.06 -25.23
CA ASP A 575 3.46 16.05 -23.92
C ASP A 575 3.51 14.68 -23.22
N ASN A 576 4.01 13.64 -23.90
CA ASN A 576 4.04 12.25 -23.45
C ASN A 576 2.66 11.64 -23.08
N THR A 577 1.57 12.27 -23.48
CA THR A 577 0.19 11.83 -23.19
C THR A 577 -0.62 11.63 -24.45
N THR A 578 -0.50 12.49 -25.44
CA THR A 578 -1.25 12.42 -26.69
C THR A 578 -0.64 11.41 -27.66
N GLY A 579 -1.45 10.45 -28.10
CA GLY A 579 -1.03 9.43 -29.08
C GLY A 579 -0.92 10.02 -30.51
N THR A 580 0.18 9.68 -31.20
CA THR A 580 0.37 10.02 -32.63
C THR A 580 -0.52 9.16 -33.53
N GLU A 581 -0.61 9.52 -34.82
CA GLU A 581 -1.28 8.67 -35.82
C GLU A 581 -0.73 7.25 -35.84
N LYS A 582 0.58 7.08 -35.62
CA LYS A 582 1.21 5.76 -35.55
C LYS A 582 0.65 4.93 -34.40
N PHE A 583 0.44 5.51 -33.21
CA PHE A 583 -0.20 4.81 -32.10
C PHE A 583 -1.62 4.33 -32.49
N TRP A 584 -2.45 5.24 -32.99
CA TRP A 584 -3.85 4.95 -33.29
C TRP A 584 -4.06 4.00 -34.47
N ASN A 585 -3.24 4.10 -35.50
CA ASN A 585 -3.44 3.39 -36.75
C ASN A 585 -2.66 2.09 -36.87
N SER A 586 -1.54 1.94 -36.15
CA SER A 586 -0.68 0.77 -36.32
C SER A 586 -0.55 -0.14 -35.10
N THR A 587 -1.00 0.27 -33.90
CA THR A 587 -0.93 -0.61 -32.73
C THR A 587 -2.23 -1.36 -32.47
N LEU A 588 -2.14 -2.58 -31.93
CA LEU A 588 -3.33 -3.33 -31.52
C LEU A 588 -4.16 -2.52 -30.52
N LEU A 589 -3.53 -1.93 -29.48
CA LEU A 589 -4.24 -1.13 -28.47
C LEU A 589 -4.97 0.06 -29.11
N GLY A 590 -4.31 0.83 -30.00
CA GLY A 590 -4.94 1.95 -30.70
C GLY A 590 -6.14 1.51 -31.56
N LYS A 591 -6.10 0.29 -32.09
CA LYS A 591 -7.23 -0.29 -32.83
C LYS A 591 -8.34 -0.84 -31.93
N MET A 592 -8.01 -1.40 -30.77
CA MET A 592 -9.00 -1.89 -29.81
C MET A 592 -9.75 -0.76 -29.10
N ILE A 593 -9.11 0.37 -28.84
CA ILE A 593 -9.79 1.54 -28.26
C ILE A 593 -10.84 2.04 -29.26
N PRO A 594 -12.15 2.01 -28.89
CA PRO A 594 -13.25 2.28 -29.83
C PRO A 594 -13.48 3.78 -30.05
N PHE A 595 -12.38 4.51 -30.21
CA PHE A 595 -12.35 5.95 -30.44
C PHE A 595 -11.28 6.32 -31.44
N THR A 596 -11.52 7.39 -32.20
CA THR A 596 -10.56 7.99 -33.13
C THR A 596 -10.39 9.47 -32.81
N PRO A 597 -9.15 9.99 -32.71
CA PRO A 597 -8.91 11.41 -32.52
C PRO A 597 -9.52 12.21 -33.67
N LEU A 598 -10.28 13.26 -33.35
CA LEU A 598 -10.86 14.18 -34.32
C LEU A 598 -10.08 15.50 -34.43
N GLY A 599 -9.54 15.96 -33.32
CA GLY A 599 -8.84 17.24 -33.20
C GLY A 599 -8.53 17.59 -31.77
N TYR A 600 -8.23 18.85 -31.52
CA TYR A 600 -7.85 19.35 -30.20
C TYR A 600 -8.84 20.42 -29.74
N LEU A 601 -9.09 20.48 -28.44
CA LEU A 601 -9.88 21.53 -27.81
C LEU A 601 -8.95 22.69 -27.43
N ASP A 602 -9.16 23.84 -28.05
CA ASP A 602 -8.53 25.09 -27.58
C ASP A 602 -9.30 25.58 -26.33
N LEU A 603 -8.66 25.48 -25.19
CA LEU A 603 -9.25 25.91 -23.92
C LEU A 603 -9.40 27.42 -23.81
N SER A 604 -8.68 28.21 -24.60
CA SER A 604 -8.77 29.67 -24.56
C SER A 604 -10.00 30.21 -25.30
N GLU A 605 -10.39 29.54 -26.37
CA GLU A 605 -11.53 29.90 -27.21
C GLU A 605 -12.71 28.97 -27.12
N TYR A 606 -12.56 27.82 -26.39
CA TYR A 606 -13.52 26.72 -26.34
C TYR A 606 -13.95 26.26 -27.75
N SER A 607 -13.00 26.27 -28.67
CA SER A 607 -13.18 25.89 -30.06
C SER A 607 -12.33 24.68 -30.43
N GLN A 608 -12.69 24.00 -31.55
CA GLN A 608 -11.88 22.94 -32.12
C GLN A 608 -10.66 23.53 -32.84
N ALA A 609 -9.47 23.06 -32.49
CA ALA A 609 -8.24 23.29 -33.23
C ALA A 609 -7.88 22.05 -34.08
N GLU A 610 -7.48 22.26 -35.34
CA GLU A 610 -7.03 21.17 -36.23
C GLU A 610 -5.58 20.75 -35.94
N ASP A 611 -4.72 21.71 -35.62
CA ASP A 611 -3.32 21.46 -35.31
C ASP A 611 -3.12 20.99 -33.85
N TYR A 612 -2.09 20.17 -33.63
CA TYR A 612 -1.71 19.74 -32.30
C TYR A 612 -1.55 20.92 -31.35
N GLN A 613 -2.32 20.88 -30.27
CA GLN A 613 -2.19 21.75 -29.11
C GLN A 613 -2.05 20.90 -27.85
N SER A 614 -1.20 21.33 -26.93
CA SER A 614 -1.05 20.71 -25.63
C SER A 614 -2.33 20.97 -24.81
N GLY A 615 -3.28 20.06 -24.90
CA GLY A 615 -4.59 20.21 -24.26
C GLY A 615 -5.46 18.95 -24.41
N TYR A 616 -6.76 19.13 -24.26
CA TYR A 616 -7.70 18.00 -24.39
C TYR A 616 -7.87 17.59 -25.85
N VAL A 617 -7.59 16.32 -26.13
CA VAL A 617 -7.91 15.71 -27.41
C VAL A 617 -9.40 15.40 -27.46
N ILE A 618 -10.06 15.74 -28.57
CA ILE A 618 -11.45 15.40 -28.84
C ILE A 618 -11.49 14.13 -29.68
N TYR A 619 -12.35 13.21 -29.28
CA TYR A 619 -12.50 11.90 -29.94
C TYR A 619 -13.91 11.70 -30.46
N LEU A 620 -14.01 10.92 -31.53
CA LEU A 620 -15.25 10.31 -32.01
C LEU A 620 -15.31 8.85 -31.62
N LYS A 621 -16.50 8.35 -31.31
CA LYS A 621 -16.73 6.92 -31.12
C LYS A 621 -16.58 6.20 -32.47
N ASP A 622 -15.64 5.25 -32.52
CA ASP A 622 -15.28 4.53 -33.74
C ASP A 622 -14.84 3.10 -33.38
N ILE A 623 -15.74 2.13 -33.61
CA ILE A 623 -15.47 0.71 -33.38
C ILE A 623 -14.80 0.15 -34.64
N LYS A 624 -13.51 -0.17 -34.54
CA LYS A 624 -12.70 -0.62 -35.69
C LYS A 624 -12.82 -2.11 -35.97
N TYR A 625 -13.20 -2.90 -34.97
CA TYR A 625 -13.50 -4.33 -35.13
C TYR A 625 -14.94 -4.59 -34.70
N ASP A 626 -15.83 -4.87 -35.65
CA ASP A 626 -17.22 -5.19 -35.37
C ASP A 626 -17.44 -6.69 -35.08
N SER A 627 -18.64 -7.08 -34.74
CA SER A 627 -18.99 -8.47 -34.42
C SER A 627 -18.92 -9.45 -35.62
N ASN A 628 -18.91 -8.92 -36.83
CA ASN A 628 -18.85 -9.71 -38.07
C ASN A 628 -17.53 -9.52 -38.82
N SER A 629 -16.54 -8.95 -38.16
CA SER A 629 -15.25 -8.66 -38.75
C SER A 629 -14.50 -9.94 -39.15
N ASN A 630 -13.94 -9.93 -40.38
CA ASN A 630 -12.95 -10.94 -40.80
C ASN A 630 -11.55 -10.58 -40.37
N GLU A 631 -11.36 -9.53 -39.60
CA GLU A 631 -10.15 -9.01 -39.05
C GLU A 631 -9.64 -9.88 -37.85
N PRO A 632 -8.44 -9.63 -37.30
CA PRO A 632 -7.87 -10.39 -36.19
C PRO A 632 -8.75 -10.53 -34.95
N LEU A 633 -9.61 -9.53 -34.71
CA LEU A 633 -10.48 -9.45 -33.53
C LEU A 633 -11.95 -9.27 -33.94
N GLN A 634 -12.85 -9.80 -33.13
CA GLN A 634 -14.31 -9.64 -33.29
C GLN A 634 -14.90 -9.09 -31.98
N LEU A 635 -15.63 -8.00 -32.02
CA LEU A 635 -16.34 -7.44 -30.88
C LEU A 635 -17.39 -8.41 -30.36
N VAL A 636 -17.35 -8.77 -29.09
CA VAL A 636 -18.36 -9.67 -28.47
C VAL A 636 -19.09 -9.02 -27.31
N TYR A 637 -18.54 -7.94 -26.70
CA TYR A 637 -19.20 -7.24 -25.61
C TYR A 637 -18.77 -5.77 -25.54
N THR A 638 -19.75 -4.91 -25.23
CA THR A 638 -19.57 -3.52 -24.80
C THR A 638 -20.37 -3.28 -23.52
N SER A 639 -19.81 -2.53 -22.58
CA SER A 639 -20.53 -2.22 -21.34
C SER A 639 -21.69 -1.24 -21.56
N PRO A 640 -22.75 -1.29 -20.73
CA PRO A 640 -23.96 -0.49 -20.93
C PRO A 640 -23.73 1.02 -21.01
N SER A 641 -22.81 1.60 -20.21
CA SER A 641 -22.55 3.04 -20.25
C SER A 641 -21.85 3.49 -21.54
N PHE A 642 -21.15 2.56 -22.23
CA PHE A 642 -20.51 2.86 -23.52
C PHE A 642 -21.53 3.20 -24.62
N ASP A 643 -22.74 2.65 -24.54
CA ASP A 643 -23.82 2.90 -25.50
C ASP A 643 -24.76 4.05 -25.07
N ARG A 644 -24.39 4.80 -24.03
CA ARG A 644 -25.16 5.90 -23.50
C ARG A 644 -25.34 7.02 -24.53
N ILE A 645 -26.59 7.44 -24.73
CA ILE A 645 -26.95 8.51 -25.66
C ILE A 645 -26.75 9.90 -25.05
N SER A 646 -26.98 10.05 -23.71
CA SER A 646 -26.90 11.32 -23.02
C SER A 646 -25.45 11.74 -22.71
N GLU A 647 -25.23 13.05 -22.55
CA GLU A 647 -23.99 13.62 -21.98
C GLU A 647 -23.65 12.98 -20.62
N GLY A 648 -22.36 12.85 -20.32
CA GLY A 648 -21.88 12.32 -19.03
C GLY A 648 -20.67 11.39 -19.16
N GLU A 649 -20.29 10.84 -18.04
CA GLU A 649 -19.15 9.91 -17.94
C GLU A 649 -19.51 8.55 -18.52
N VAL A 650 -18.50 7.90 -19.12
CA VAL A 650 -18.59 6.60 -19.76
C VAL A 650 -17.51 5.68 -19.22
N SER A 651 -17.92 4.51 -18.73
CA SER A 651 -17.04 3.42 -18.32
C SER A 651 -17.12 2.31 -19.39
N GLY A 652 -16.24 2.37 -20.37
CA GLY A 652 -16.25 1.45 -21.51
C GLY A 652 -15.41 0.21 -21.26
N ILE A 653 -16.02 -0.93 -20.93
CA ILE A 653 -15.36 -2.24 -20.96
C ILE A 653 -15.70 -2.89 -22.28
N ILE A 654 -14.66 -3.14 -23.09
CA ILE A 654 -14.81 -3.67 -24.44
C ILE A 654 -14.07 -5.01 -24.49
N ILE A 655 -14.78 -6.06 -24.95
CA ILE A 655 -14.22 -7.40 -25.05
C ILE A 655 -14.25 -7.85 -26.50
N TYR A 656 -13.10 -8.29 -26.97
CA TYR A 656 -12.93 -8.87 -28.29
C TYR A 656 -12.59 -10.35 -28.18
N LYS A 657 -13.18 -11.16 -29.05
CA LYS A 657 -12.79 -12.55 -29.28
C LYS A 657 -11.67 -12.59 -30.31
N ILE A 658 -10.65 -13.42 -30.11
CA ILE A 658 -9.63 -13.69 -31.12
C ILE A 658 -10.28 -14.46 -32.26
N ASN A 659 -10.19 -13.95 -33.48
CA ASN A 659 -10.66 -14.61 -34.65
C ASN A 659 -9.66 -15.69 -35.07
N LYS A 660 -9.89 -16.94 -34.66
CA LYS A 660 -8.98 -18.07 -34.96
C LYS A 660 -9.00 -18.47 -36.44
N GLU A 661 -9.99 -17.99 -37.22
CA GLU A 661 -10.12 -18.26 -38.67
C GLU A 661 -9.46 -17.15 -39.50
N TYR A 662 -8.87 -16.14 -38.87
CA TYR A 662 -8.18 -15.08 -39.57
C TYR A 662 -6.93 -15.62 -40.27
N ASP A 663 -7.01 -15.69 -41.61
CA ASP A 663 -5.87 -16.07 -42.45
C ASP A 663 -5.06 -14.84 -42.79
N LEU A 664 -3.79 -14.81 -42.32
CA LEU A 664 -2.83 -13.82 -42.76
C LEU A 664 -2.65 -13.98 -44.29
N ILE A 665 -3.20 -13.06 -45.05
CA ILE A 665 -2.89 -12.95 -46.46
C ILE A 665 -1.44 -12.57 -46.59
N PRO A 666 -0.56 -13.35 -47.25
CA PRO A 666 0.88 -13.11 -47.33
C PRO A 666 1.24 -11.82 -48.07
#